data_4351e5f0406d0c31d31e63112eb0e0e6
#
_entry.id   4351e5f0406d0c31d31e63112eb0e0e6
#
_cell.length_a   1.000
_cell.length_b   1.000
_cell.length_c   1.000
_cell.angle_alpha   90.00
_cell.angle_beta   90.00
_cell.angle_gamma   90.00
#
_symmetry.space_group_name_H-M   'P 1'
#
loop_
_entity.id
_entity.type
_entity.pdbx_description
1 polymer ?
#
loop_
_entity_poly.entity_id
_entity_poly.type
_entity_poly.pdbx_seq_one_letter_code
_entity_poly.pdbx_strand_id
1 'polypeptide(L)'
;MRLFFTLSWRKIFPLSFFILLCTGPQAQEISVTFKVANQKREPVSFASITVISRTDSSRIFSRTADSLGLVIFSLPKGQYQVKVSSINYQPGEKGITVTSTQTFFNFIMTPTGKILENVTVTSQKPLMRQGDDKTIVDPENLVASSTSSYEVLEKTPGLFVDQDGNTYINSLSPAAIYINGREMKMSTSDIATMLKSLPPNSISRIEILRTPSAKYDASGGGGIVNVVLKKGVKIGLTGSITTGWQQGTYANEFIGFNLNNNNGKKTSYINLNYSNRNSYERIKTDRIFAPDSLLSQDAFTKYPASVYYLGYGIGYELNKKWQINFDGRLSLNDFNNKTTNGSIIKKISTSHLLTNNLNSSGNDGTSFILNNGISTAYKIDSLGSEWTNDVSFTYAYNQADQFFNTQYYIPSISPTGGDGKSDNKRYFLTAQTDLKLKFPKKYTLETGIKTSVLNYNSITNYFKQAGSSRVKDFARTSTFNYDENINAAYLQGSKTITDVIIKAGIRLENTNMKGEQVVPADTSFTIHRTDLFPYIYISKKVMTIAGYELRAYLVYRRTIARPVYEQLNPFPRYVDQYLSETGNPSLRPQFTTNYEANISVDDRPLLAIGINDTKDIFTNVIYQADSSSAQAYRTYDNLGKNKEWYFRGLGAIPPGKKYFFVLGIQYNHNFYNGMYEGEPLLFKKGTWTFFTYHSLKIDKRSQLTLNGFIRFNGQQQFYELTSFGSLNTSINREFFKQKLIVTLSMNDIFATNKNNFSIRQGSIDASGFRYSDTRRFGINLRYNFGIKKREENNNIFNVESPEKSN
;
A
#
# COMPACT_ATOMS: atom_id res chain seq x y z
N MET A 1 21.90 46.88 -19.38
CA MET A 1 20.90 47.95 -19.20
C MET A 1 20.18 47.66 -17.90
N ARG A 2 20.40 48.53 -16.91
CA ARG A 2 19.90 48.42 -15.54
C ARG A 2 18.39 48.70 -15.50
N LEU A 3 17.64 47.89 -14.76
CA LEU A 3 16.38 48.36 -14.17
C LEU A 3 16.19 47.66 -12.81
N PHE A 4 16.15 48.48 -11.80
CA PHE A 4 15.90 48.22 -10.39
C PHE A 4 14.47 47.71 -10.16
N PHE A 5 14.29 46.76 -9.27
CA PHE A 5 13.05 46.58 -8.52
C PHE A 5 13.36 46.64 -7.03
N THR A 6 13.10 47.76 -6.43
CA THR A 6 12.99 47.96 -4.99
C THR A 6 11.71 47.33 -4.49
N LEU A 7 11.81 46.21 -3.76
CA LEU A 7 10.67 45.68 -2.99
C LEU A 7 10.69 46.31 -1.60
N SER A 8 9.65 47.08 -1.30
CA SER A 8 9.49 47.79 -0.04
C SER A 8 9.21 46.82 1.12
N TRP A 9 9.98 46.92 2.17
CA TRP A 9 9.99 46.15 3.41
C TRP A 9 8.79 46.42 4.36
N ARG A 10 7.68 46.91 3.88
CA ARG A 10 6.58 47.36 4.74
C ARG A 10 5.36 46.39 4.88
N LYS A 11 5.40 45.18 4.34
CA LYS A 11 4.27 44.22 4.44
C LYS A 11 4.56 42.89 5.18
N ILE A 12 5.69 42.79 5.91
CA ILE A 12 6.03 41.53 6.65
C ILE A 12 5.81 41.68 8.18
N PHE A 13 5.39 42.82 8.67
CA PHE A 13 5.30 43.10 10.12
C PHE A 13 4.00 42.69 10.85
N PRO A 14 2.86 42.25 10.23
CA PRO A 14 1.75 41.81 11.07
C PRO A 14 1.76 40.30 11.42
N LEU A 15 2.62 39.46 10.81
CA LEU A 15 2.61 38.03 11.15
C LEU A 15 3.48 37.68 12.36
N SER A 16 4.49 38.49 12.69
CA SER A 16 5.37 38.27 13.84
C SER A 16 4.75 38.69 15.18
N PHE A 17 3.73 39.54 15.18
CA PHE A 17 3.06 40.01 16.40
C PHE A 17 1.96 39.05 16.92
N PHE A 18 1.47 38.13 16.06
CA PHE A 18 0.46 37.15 16.50
C PHE A 18 1.06 35.88 17.14
N ILE A 19 2.36 35.64 16.98
CA ILE A 19 3.05 34.49 17.57
C ILE A 19 3.49 34.77 19.04
N LEU A 20 3.60 36.05 19.43
CA LEU A 20 4.07 36.43 20.78
C LEU A 20 2.93 36.51 21.82
N LEU A 21 1.67 36.33 21.45
CA LEU A 21 0.53 36.43 22.36
C LEU A 21 -0.01 35.08 22.88
N CYS A 22 0.62 33.97 22.53
CA CYS A 22 0.24 32.64 23.01
C CYS A 22 1.12 32.04 24.10
N THR A 23 1.98 32.82 24.76
CA THR A 23 2.62 32.38 26.02
C THR A 23 1.68 32.63 27.17
N GLY A 24 0.67 31.77 27.31
CA GLY A 24 -0.06 31.64 28.56
C GLY A 24 0.89 31.20 29.69
N PRO A 25 0.66 31.57 30.97
CA PRO A 25 1.51 31.18 32.07
C PRO A 25 1.61 29.63 32.09
N GLN A 26 2.79 29.09 31.90
CA GLN A 26 3.05 27.66 32.12
C GLN A 26 2.88 27.40 33.62
N ALA A 27 1.83 26.68 33.97
CA ALA A 27 1.65 26.20 35.32
C ALA A 27 2.81 25.24 35.62
N GLN A 28 3.60 25.55 36.65
CA GLN A 28 4.73 24.75 37.13
C GLN A 28 4.25 23.33 37.43
N GLU A 29 4.65 22.35 36.64
CA GLU A 29 4.32 20.95 36.91
C GLU A 29 5.16 20.38 38.03
N ILE A 30 4.51 19.66 38.92
CA ILE A 30 5.13 19.00 40.10
C ILE A 30 5.13 17.50 39.82
N SER A 31 6.27 16.87 40.08
CA SER A 31 6.40 15.41 40.04
C SER A 31 5.71 14.80 41.26
N VAL A 32 4.63 14.04 41.04
CA VAL A 32 3.80 13.41 42.05
C VAL A 32 3.91 11.90 41.94
N THR A 33 4.29 11.25 43.05
CA THR A 33 4.44 9.80 43.14
C THR A 33 3.22 9.17 43.83
N PHE A 34 2.65 8.15 43.19
CA PHE A 34 1.59 7.33 43.75
C PHE A 34 2.14 5.94 44.05
N LYS A 35 1.83 5.39 45.22
CA LYS A 35 2.11 4.02 45.63
C LYS A 35 0.80 3.28 45.82
N VAL A 36 0.63 2.16 45.13
CA VAL A 36 -0.55 1.30 45.27
C VAL A 36 -0.15 0.00 45.97
N ALA A 37 -0.81 -0.30 47.09
CA ALA A 37 -0.57 -1.50 47.88
C ALA A 37 -1.90 -2.15 48.28
N ASN A 38 -1.87 -3.42 48.66
CA ASN A 38 -2.99 -4.11 49.29
C ASN A 38 -3.04 -3.88 50.81
N GLN A 39 -4.05 -4.45 51.50
CA GLN A 39 -4.23 -4.33 52.96
C GLN A 39 -3.06 -4.92 53.76
N LYS A 40 -2.27 -5.86 53.17
CA LYS A 40 -1.07 -6.42 53.78
C LYS A 40 0.20 -5.60 53.47
N ARG A 41 0.05 -4.41 52.86
CA ARG A 41 1.13 -3.52 52.41
C ARG A 41 2.01 -4.11 51.30
N GLU A 42 1.58 -5.19 50.63
CA GLU A 42 2.26 -5.75 49.44
C GLU A 42 1.92 -4.88 48.21
N PRO A 43 2.88 -4.63 47.32
CA PRO A 43 2.64 -3.80 46.15
C PRO A 43 1.60 -4.42 45.20
N VAL A 44 0.66 -3.62 44.71
CA VAL A 44 -0.28 -4.01 43.69
C VAL A 44 0.35 -3.62 42.33
N SER A 45 1.09 -4.55 41.77
CA SER A 45 1.81 -4.37 40.50
C SER A 45 0.85 -4.08 39.34
N PHE A 46 1.24 -3.16 38.50
CA PHE A 46 0.51 -2.82 37.27
C PHE A 46 -0.94 -2.33 37.51
N ALA A 47 -1.21 -1.71 38.64
CA ALA A 47 -2.48 -1.03 38.87
C ALA A 47 -2.63 0.16 37.93
N SER A 48 -3.82 0.36 37.39
CA SER A 48 -4.13 1.52 36.56
C SER A 48 -4.58 2.69 37.41
N ILE A 49 -3.91 3.83 37.31
CA ILE A 49 -4.21 5.06 38.04
C ILE A 49 -4.67 6.12 37.04
N THR A 50 -5.86 6.69 37.30
CA THR A 50 -6.42 7.79 36.55
C THR A 50 -6.60 8.99 37.46
N VAL A 51 -5.99 10.12 37.10
CA VAL A 51 -6.04 11.38 37.83
C VAL A 51 -6.88 12.37 37.01
N ILE A 52 -7.96 12.88 37.62
CA ILE A 52 -8.92 13.79 37.00
C ILE A 52 -8.88 15.11 37.76
N SER A 53 -8.67 16.23 37.08
CA SER A 53 -8.70 17.55 37.71
C SER A 53 -10.12 17.90 38.17
N ARG A 54 -10.28 18.42 39.40
CA ARG A 54 -11.58 18.88 39.89
C ARG A 54 -11.99 20.24 39.36
N THR A 55 -11.04 21.05 38.95
CA THR A 55 -11.30 22.39 38.38
C THR A 55 -11.56 22.32 36.85
N ASP A 56 -11.09 21.25 36.20
CA ASP A 56 -11.28 21.04 34.77
C ASP A 56 -11.37 19.53 34.47
N SER A 57 -12.59 19.01 34.48
CA SER A 57 -12.84 17.57 34.28
C SER A 57 -12.43 17.01 32.90
N SER A 58 -12.06 17.87 31.97
CA SER A 58 -11.48 17.45 30.66
C SER A 58 -10.01 17.02 30.80
N ARG A 59 -9.30 17.43 31.86
CA ARG A 59 -7.92 17.03 32.15
C ARG A 59 -7.85 15.71 32.87
N ILE A 60 -7.63 14.64 32.10
CA ILE A 60 -7.53 13.26 32.62
C ILE A 60 -6.14 12.72 32.31
N PHE A 61 -5.43 12.29 33.34
CA PHE A 61 -4.11 11.66 33.23
C PHE A 61 -4.23 10.19 33.62
N SER A 62 -3.77 9.26 32.80
CA SER A 62 -3.81 7.82 33.12
C SER A 62 -2.45 7.18 32.89
N ARG A 63 -1.98 6.45 33.93
CA ARG A 63 -0.74 5.66 33.90
C ARG A 63 -0.91 4.35 34.65
N THR A 64 -0.01 3.41 34.38
CA THR A 64 0.04 2.12 35.04
C THR A 64 1.24 2.09 36.00
N ALA A 65 1.04 1.62 37.24
CA ALA A 65 2.10 1.41 38.20
C ALA A 65 3.11 0.34 37.71
N ASP A 66 4.34 0.44 38.14
CA ASP A 66 5.38 -0.54 37.92
C ASP A 66 5.19 -1.85 38.73
N SER A 67 6.16 -2.74 38.72
CA SER A 67 6.14 -3.99 39.45
C SER A 67 6.17 -3.80 41.00
N LEU A 68 6.59 -2.63 41.50
CA LEU A 68 6.61 -2.23 42.91
C LEU A 68 5.37 -1.44 43.35
N GLY A 69 4.38 -1.30 42.44
CA GLY A 69 3.16 -0.53 42.66
C GLY A 69 3.37 1.00 42.64
N LEU A 70 4.47 1.48 42.05
CA LEU A 70 4.82 2.90 41.98
C LEU A 70 4.50 3.48 40.61
N VAL A 71 4.02 4.74 40.57
CA VAL A 71 3.84 5.51 39.35
C VAL A 71 4.08 7.00 39.60
N ILE A 72 4.67 7.69 38.64
CA ILE A 72 4.97 9.12 38.75
C ILE A 72 4.15 9.87 37.69
N PHE A 73 3.48 10.95 38.10
CA PHE A 73 2.78 11.90 37.25
C PHE A 73 3.41 13.28 37.39
N SER A 74 3.46 14.04 36.30
CA SER A 74 3.71 15.47 36.34
C SER A 74 2.37 16.19 36.33
N LEU A 75 2.03 16.87 37.44
CA LEU A 75 0.73 17.51 37.61
C LEU A 75 0.91 18.98 38.05
N PRO A 76 0.11 19.92 37.54
CA PRO A 76 0.03 21.26 38.12
C PRO A 76 -0.48 21.23 39.56
N LYS A 77 -0.18 22.28 40.31
CA LYS A 77 -0.82 22.48 41.66
C LYS A 77 -2.34 22.52 41.52
N GLY A 78 -3.06 21.76 42.35
CA GLY A 78 -4.51 21.71 42.26
C GLY A 78 -5.15 20.55 43.01
N GLN A 79 -6.46 20.49 42.92
CA GLN A 79 -7.26 19.40 43.47
C GLN A 79 -7.61 18.38 42.38
N TYR A 80 -7.41 17.11 42.69
CA TYR A 80 -7.61 16.00 41.77
C TYR A 80 -8.45 14.89 42.39
N GLN A 81 -9.23 14.22 41.55
CA GLN A 81 -9.89 12.96 41.87
C GLN A 81 -9.06 11.83 41.26
N VAL A 82 -8.56 10.93 42.12
CA VAL A 82 -7.74 9.79 41.64
C VAL A 82 -8.56 8.53 41.70
N LYS A 83 -8.63 7.80 40.61
CA LYS A 83 -9.24 6.48 40.49
C LYS A 83 -8.14 5.45 40.30
N VAL A 84 -8.14 4.41 41.12
CA VAL A 84 -7.19 3.31 41.04
C VAL A 84 -7.95 2.03 40.80
N SER A 85 -7.52 1.25 39.81
CA SER A 85 -8.12 -0.06 39.47
C SER A 85 -7.04 -1.09 39.21
N SER A 86 -7.26 -2.31 39.65
CA SER A 86 -6.42 -3.46 39.38
C SER A 86 -7.26 -4.74 39.34
N ILE A 87 -6.76 -5.75 38.60
CA ILE A 87 -7.43 -7.05 38.51
C ILE A 87 -7.46 -7.71 39.87
N ASN A 88 -8.62 -8.25 40.30
CA ASN A 88 -8.87 -8.87 41.60
C ASN A 88 -8.91 -7.90 42.79
N TYR A 89 -9.00 -6.59 42.55
CA TYR A 89 -9.17 -5.58 43.60
C TYR A 89 -10.41 -4.72 43.33
N GLN A 90 -11.04 -4.22 44.43
CA GLN A 90 -12.12 -3.25 44.32
C GLN A 90 -11.54 -1.93 43.78
N PRO A 91 -12.17 -1.27 42.80
CA PRO A 91 -11.74 0.05 42.37
C PRO A 91 -11.78 1.05 43.56
N GLY A 92 -10.68 1.76 43.77
CA GLY A 92 -10.57 2.80 44.79
C GLY A 92 -10.66 4.19 44.14
N GLU A 93 -11.29 5.12 44.88
CA GLU A 93 -11.39 6.51 44.45
C GLU A 93 -11.07 7.43 45.66
N LYS A 94 -10.20 8.43 45.45
CA LYS A 94 -9.76 9.35 46.48
C LYS A 94 -9.47 10.73 45.93
N GLY A 95 -9.96 11.78 46.63
CA GLY A 95 -9.56 13.16 46.38
C GLY A 95 -8.18 13.44 46.96
N ILE A 96 -7.33 14.12 46.20
CA ILE A 96 -6.00 14.60 46.60
C ILE A 96 -5.82 16.07 46.31
N THR A 97 -4.93 16.73 47.03
CA THR A 97 -4.46 18.08 46.73
C THR A 97 -2.97 18.04 46.48
N VAL A 98 -2.54 18.43 45.30
CA VAL A 98 -1.13 18.50 44.88
C VAL A 98 -0.60 19.88 45.23
N THR A 99 0.43 19.89 46.10
CA THR A 99 1.14 21.12 46.53
C THR A 99 2.64 20.91 46.34
N SER A 100 3.44 21.98 46.50
CA SER A 100 4.90 21.86 46.43
C SER A 100 5.52 21.00 47.54
N THR A 101 4.78 20.77 48.63
CA THR A 101 5.23 19.98 49.80
C THR A 101 4.59 18.60 49.87
N GLN A 102 3.46 18.36 49.20
CA GLN A 102 2.75 17.10 49.26
C GLN A 102 2.74 16.45 47.86
N THR A 103 3.76 15.61 47.62
CA THR A 103 4.04 14.99 46.29
C THR A 103 3.98 13.46 46.30
N PHE A 104 3.66 12.84 47.49
CA PHE A 104 3.60 11.41 47.63
C PHE A 104 2.23 10.97 48.21
N PHE A 105 1.57 10.02 47.51
CA PHE A 105 0.24 9.53 47.90
C PHE A 105 0.16 8.00 47.91
N ASN A 106 -0.36 7.43 49.02
CA ASN A 106 -0.59 6.00 49.11
C ASN A 106 -2.06 5.65 48.85
N PHE A 107 -2.26 4.57 48.09
CA PHE A 107 -3.55 3.95 47.84
C PHE A 107 -3.55 2.50 48.29
N ILE A 108 -4.51 2.14 49.17
CA ILE A 108 -4.69 0.79 49.67
C ILE A 108 -5.91 0.19 48.98
N MET A 109 -5.70 -0.92 48.25
CA MET A 109 -6.75 -1.63 47.51
C MET A 109 -7.22 -2.87 48.29
N THR A 110 -8.52 -3.09 48.30
CA THR A 110 -9.16 -4.26 48.95
C THR A 110 -9.35 -5.35 47.89
N PRO A 111 -8.90 -6.61 48.12
CA PRO A 111 -9.15 -7.71 47.22
C PRO A 111 -10.65 -7.98 47.04
N THR A 112 -11.09 -8.23 45.80
CA THR A 112 -12.46 -8.67 45.54
C THR A 112 -12.54 -10.19 45.54
N GLY A 113 -13.34 -10.75 46.41
CA GLY A 113 -13.67 -12.19 46.47
C GLY A 113 -14.61 -12.68 45.34
N LYS A 114 -14.95 -11.84 44.38
CA LYS A 114 -15.76 -12.21 43.22
C LYS A 114 -14.89 -12.24 41.96
N ILE A 115 -14.89 -13.38 41.26
CA ILE A 115 -14.40 -13.49 39.87
C ILE A 115 -15.28 -12.54 39.05
N LEU A 116 -14.72 -11.39 38.72
CA LEU A 116 -15.39 -10.46 37.77
C LEU A 116 -15.51 -11.15 36.40
N GLU A 117 -16.75 -11.31 35.92
CA GLU A 117 -16.98 -11.62 34.49
C GLU A 117 -16.20 -10.61 33.63
N ASN A 118 -15.46 -11.13 32.69
CA ASN A 118 -14.54 -10.39 31.86
C ASN A 118 -15.14 -9.08 31.31
N VAL A 119 -14.78 -7.95 31.87
CA VAL A 119 -14.95 -6.66 31.17
C VAL A 119 -13.89 -6.59 30.10
N THR A 120 -14.24 -7.00 28.89
CA THR A 120 -13.41 -6.81 27.70
C THR A 120 -13.45 -5.32 27.38
N VAL A 121 -12.44 -4.55 27.82
CA VAL A 121 -12.22 -3.18 27.32
C VAL A 121 -11.72 -3.35 25.89
N THR A 122 -12.63 -3.38 24.92
CA THR A 122 -12.29 -3.29 23.51
C THR A 122 -11.94 -1.83 23.21
N SER A 123 -10.69 -1.44 23.43
CA SER A 123 -10.15 -0.25 22.82
C SER A 123 -10.17 -0.48 21.30
N GLN A 124 -10.93 0.30 20.57
CA GLN A 124 -10.87 0.26 19.10
C GLN A 124 -9.48 0.76 18.68
N LYS A 125 -8.78 -0.09 17.96
CA LYS A 125 -7.56 0.35 17.26
C LYS A 125 -7.95 1.45 16.28
N PRO A 126 -7.22 2.57 16.23
CA PRO A 126 -7.46 3.58 15.20
C PRO A 126 -7.21 2.97 13.82
N LEU A 127 -8.03 3.37 12.83
CA LEU A 127 -7.87 2.91 11.44
C LEU A 127 -6.45 3.16 10.93
N MET A 128 -5.87 4.28 11.28
CA MET A 128 -4.51 4.68 10.89
C MET A 128 -3.72 5.13 12.11
N ARG A 129 -2.46 4.72 12.17
CA ARG A 129 -1.48 5.19 13.15
C ARG A 129 -0.14 5.40 12.46
N GLN A 130 0.63 6.38 12.93
CA GLN A 130 1.98 6.66 12.45
C GLN A 130 2.99 5.95 13.33
N GLY A 131 3.88 5.16 12.74
CA GLY A 131 5.13 4.74 13.36
C GLY A 131 6.26 5.68 12.99
N ASP A 132 7.49 5.41 13.42
CA ASP A 132 8.65 6.29 13.14
C ASP A 132 8.86 6.54 11.64
N ASP A 133 8.73 5.51 10.80
CA ASP A 133 9.00 5.55 9.36
C ASP A 133 7.83 5.06 8.50
N LYS A 134 6.68 4.72 9.10
CA LYS A 134 5.53 4.13 8.39
C LYS A 134 4.18 4.52 8.96
N THR A 135 3.19 4.61 8.10
CA THR A 135 1.78 4.65 8.49
C THR A 135 1.22 3.23 8.51
N ILE A 136 0.59 2.83 9.59
CA ILE A 136 -0.03 1.51 9.76
C ILE A 136 -1.53 1.68 9.67
N VAL A 137 -2.16 0.94 8.75
CA VAL A 137 -3.62 0.89 8.56
C VAL A 137 -4.14 -0.44 9.09
N ASP A 138 -5.13 -0.39 9.99
CA ASP A 138 -5.89 -1.56 10.42
C ASP A 138 -7.05 -1.80 9.43
N PRO A 139 -7.00 -2.86 8.61
CA PRO A 139 -7.97 -3.03 7.53
C PRO A 139 -9.25 -3.74 7.96
N GLU A 140 -9.51 -4.01 9.23
CA GLU A 140 -10.59 -4.92 9.68
C GLU A 140 -11.95 -4.55 9.09
N ASN A 141 -12.29 -3.26 9.08
CA ASN A 141 -13.56 -2.78 8.50
C ASN A 141 -13.56 -2.78 6.96
N LEU A 142 -12.40 -2.57 6.34
CA LEU A 142 -12.25 -2.60 4.88
C LEU A 142 -12.36 -4.04 4.37
N VAL A 143 -11.76 -4.98 5.08
CA VAL A 143 -11.81 -6.43 4.81
C VAL A 143 -13.25 -6.95 4.81
N ALA A 144 -14.09 -6.48 5.73
CA ALA A 144 -15.48 -6.94 5.85
C ALA A 144 -16.31 -6.66 4.58
N SER A 145 -15.97 -5.64 3.80
CA SER A 145 -16.67 -5.21 2.58
C SER A 145 -15.92 -5.54 1.29
N SER A 146 -14.85 -6.33 1.35
CA SER A 146 -14.00 -6.65 0.21
C SER A 146 -13.96 -8.14 -0.10
N THR A 147 -13.78 -8.50 -1.37
CA THR A 147 -13.65 -9.90 -1.86
C THR A 147 -12.19 -10.30 -2.02
N SER A 148 -11.26 -9.35 -2.06
CA SER A 148 -9.83 -9.60 -2.26
C SER A 148 -8.97 -8.60 -1.53
N SER A 149 -7.69 -8.95 -1.35
CA SER A 149 -6.70 -8.01 -0.82
C SER A 149 -6.47 -6.81 -1.74
N TYR A 150 -6.68 -6.97 -3.05
CA TYR A 150 -6.64 -5.88 -4.02
C TYR A 150 -7.70 -4.81 -3.71
N GLU A 151 -8.97 -5.20 -3.51
CA GLU A 151 -10.04 -4.27 -3.13
C GLU A 151 -9.79 -3.61 -1.77
N VAL A 152 -9.12 -4.29 -0.85
CA VAL A 152 -8.74 -3.68 0.44
C VAL A 152 -7.74 -2.55 0.22
N LEU A 153 -6.76 -2.72 -0.69
CA LEU A 153 -5.82 -1.64 -1.05
C LEU A 153 -6.53 -0.46 -1.73
N GLU A 154 -7.45 -0.72 -2.66
CA GLU A 154 -8.25 0.34 -3.32
C GLU A 154 -9.07 1.17 -2.32
N LYS A 155 -9.53 0.56 -1.23
CA LYS A 155 -10.29 1.22 -0.16
C LYS A 155 -9.41 1.80 0.95
N THR A 156 -8.10 1.57 0.91
CA THR A 156 -7.17 2.01 1.96
C THR A 156 -6.92 3.51 1.85
N PRO A 157 -7.22 4.30 2.91
CA PRO A 157 -6.98 5.74 2.88
C PRO A 157 -5.51 6.08 2.63
N GLY A 158 -5.27 7.02 1.70
CA GLY A 158 -3.93 7.46 1.31
C GLY A 158 -3.25 6.58 0.27
N LEU A 159 -3.94 5.59 -0.28
CA LEU A 159 -3.54 4.86 -1.48
C LEU A 159 -4.47 5.19 -2.64
N PHE A 160 -3.90 5.20 -3.83
CA PHE A 160 -4.62 5.26 -5.09
C PHE A 160 -4.16 4.10 -5.95
N VAL A 161 -5.09 3.29 -6.43
CA VAL A 161 -4.81 2.19 -7.37
C VAL A 161 -5.38 2.58 -8.73
N ASP A 162 -4.53 2.61 -9.75
CA ASP A 162 -4.97 2.92 -11.10
C ASP A 162 -5.60 1.70 -11.80
N GLN A 163 -6.10 1.91 -13.00
CA GLN A 163 -6.79 0.87 -13.76
C GLN A 163 -5.85 -0.24 -14.25
N ASP A 164 -4.56 0.03 -14.30
CA ASP A 164 -3.54 -0.95 -14.68
C ASP A 164 -3.02 -1.75 -13.46
N GLY A 165 -3.50 -1.41 -12.25
CA GLY A 165 -3.15 -2.07 -11.00
C GLY A 165 -1.95 -1.47 -10.28
N ASN A 166 -1.39 -0.36 -10.76
CA ASN A 166 -0.33 0.34 -10.04
C ASN A 166 -0.90 1.01 -8.79
N THR A 167 -0.20 0.85 -7.68
CA THR A 167 -0.57 1.48 -6.41
C THR A 167 0.30 2.69 -6.17
N TYR A 168 -0.30 3.83 -5.92
CA TYR A 168 0.39 5.10 -5.65
C TYR A 168 0.13 5.55 -4.22
N ILE A 169 1.16 6.09 -3.60
CA ILE A 169 1.06 6.70 -2.26
C ILE A 169 0.94 8.22 -2.40
N ASN A 170 1.87 8.86 -3.10
CA ASN A 170 1.96 10.32 -3.15
C ASN A 170 2.60 10.87 -4.41
N SER A 171 3.10 10.04 -5.31
CA SER A 171 3.88 10.51 -6.45
C SER A 171 3.37 9.92 -7.76
N LEU A 172 3.93 10.36 -8.87
CA LEU A 172 3.67 9.75 -10.18
C LEU A 172 4.32 8.37 -10.34
N SER A 173 5.30 8.05 -9.47
CA SER A 173 5.92 6.73 -9.47
C SER A 173 5.09 5.77 -8.63
N PRO A 174 4.79 4.56 -9.13
CA PRO A 174 4.13 3.53 -8.34
C PRO A 174 4.94 3.13 -7.12
N ALA A 175 4.25 2.77 -6.04
CA ALA A 175 4.85 2.19 -4.85
C ALA A 175 5.28 0.74 -5.10
N ALA A 176 6.39 0.33 -4.50
CA ALA A 176 6.79 -1.08 -4.48
C ALA A 176 5.86 -1.87 -3.53
N ILE A 177 5.36 -3.01 -3.99
CA ILE A 177 4.47 -3.87 -3.22
C ILE A 177 5.29 -4.92 -2.48
N TYR A 178 5.09 -4.99 -1.18
CA TYR A 178 5.69 -5.99 -0.29
C TYR A 178 4.61 -6.85 0.34
N ILE A 179 4.91 -8.11 0.58
CA ILE A 179 4.07 -9.02 1.36
C ILE A 179 4.92 -9.61 2.49
N ASN A 180 4.48 -9.39 3.73
CA ASN A 180 5.23 -9.81 4.93
C ASN A 180 6.68 -9.28 4.96
N GLY A 181 6.92 -8.06 4.45
CA GLY A 181 8.24 -7.44 4.39
C GLY A 181 9.12 -7.89 3.22
N ARG A 182 8.62 -8.74 2.32
CA ARG A 182 9.33 -9.24 1.12
C ARG A 182 8.80 -8.54 -0.13
N GLU A 183 9.70 -7.94 -0.91
CA GLU A 183 9.34 -7.27 -2.17
C GLU A 183 8.81 -8.28 -3.20
N MET A 184 7.75 -7.89 -3.89
CA MET A 184 7.18 -8.66 -5.01
C MET A 184 7.76 -8.11 -6.32
N LYS A 185 8.88 -8.68 -6.77
CA LYS A 185 9.52 -8.32 -8.05
C LYS A 185 8.83 -9.02 -9.21
N MET A 186 7.66 -8.50 -9.57
CA MET A 186 6.83 -8.98 -10.66
C MET A 186 6.28 -7.78 -11.43
N SER A 187 5.72 -8.02 -12.60
CA SER A 187 4.99 -6.97 -13.31
C SER A 187 3.77 -6.48 -12.52
N THR A 188 3.30 -5.28 -12.82
CA THR A 188 2.10 -4.71 -12.18
C THR A 188 0.90 -5.62 -12.35
N SER A 189 0.71 -6.18 -13.55
CA SER A 189 -0.40 -7.11 -13.85
C SER A 189 -0.34 -8.38 -13.02
N ASP A 190 0.86 -8.93 -12.79
CA ASP A 190 1.06 -10.12 -11.95
C ASP A 190 0.85 -9.83 -10.47
N ILE A 191 1.33 -8.69 -10.00
CA ILE A 191 1.08 -8.21 -8.62
C ILE A 191 -0.41 -8.02 -8.41
N ALA A 192 -1.13 -7.38 -9.33
CA ALA A 192 -2.57 -7.20 -9.26
C ALA A 192 -3.30 -8.55 -9.25
N THR A 193 -2.90 -9.49 -10.10
CA THR A 193 -3.46 -10.86 -10.14
C THR A 193 -3.23 -11.59 -8.82
N MET A 194 -2.03 -11.52 -8.28
CA MET A 194 -1.69 -12.11 -6.98
C MET A 194 -2.50 -11.48 -5.83
N LEU A 195 -2.61 -10.15 -5.78
CA LEU A 195 -3.40 -9.46 -4.76
C LEU A 195 -4.90 -9.76 -4.88
N LYS A 196 -5.39 -9.95 -6.10
CA LYS A 196 -6.77 -10.42 -6.36
C LYS A 196 -6.96 -11.87 -5.89
N SER A 197 -5.94 -12.71 -5.89
CA SER A 197 -6.01 -14.08 -5.38
C SER A 197 -5.94 -14.16 -3.85
N LEU A 198 -5.33 -13.18 -3.19
CA LEU A 198 -5.20 -13.14 -1.73
C LEU A 198 -6.55 -12.83 -1.06
N PRO A 199 -7.03 -13.67 -0.14
CA PRO A 199 -8.25 -13.41 0.61
C PRO A 199 -8.14 -12.11 1.42
N PRO A 200 -9.19 -11.28 1.47
CA PRO A 200 -9.14 -10.02 2.21
C PRO A 200 -8.95 -10.25 3.71
N ASN A 201 -9.54 -11.30 4.27
CA ASN A 201 -9.45 -11.67 5.68
C ASN A 201 -8.07 -12.22 6.09
N SER A 202 -7.18 -12.49 5.14
CA SER A 202 -5.78 -12.85 5.41
C SER A 202 -4.92 -11.66 5.84
N ILE A 203 -5.35 -10.42 5.57
CA ILE A 203 -4.59 -9.23 5.94
C ILE A 203 -4.70 -8.96 7.43
N SER A 204 -3.55 -8.74 8.08
CA SER A 204 -3.44 -8.27 9.45
C SER A 204 -3.40 -6.75 9.54
N ARG A 205 -2.58 -6.13 8.70
CA ARG A 205 -2.41 -4.69 8.58
C ARG A 205 -1.78 -4.34 7.23
N ILE A 206 -1.92 -3.08 6.84
CA ILE A 206 -1.22 -2.49 5.70
C ILE A 206 -0.25 -1.45 6.25
N GLU A 207 1.02 -1.56 5.87
CA GLU A 207 2.06 -0.61 6.24
C GLU A 207 2.42 0.23 5.02
N ILE A 208 2.30 1.55 5.15
CA ILE A 208 2.59 2.51 4.09
C ILE A 208 3.87 3.24 4.48
N LEU A 209 4.97 2.93 3.80
CA LEU A 209 6.25 3.58 3.99
C LEU A 209 6.44 4.59 2.87
N ARG A 210 6.20 5.85 3.16
CA ARG A 210 6.34 6.93 2.18
C ARG A 210 7.80 7.24 1.88
N THR A 211 8.61 7.20 2.92
CA THR A 211 10.05 7.48 2.89
C THR A 211 10.83 6.36 3.57
N PRO A 212 10.89 5.14 2.95
CA PRO A 212 11.57 4.00 3.54
C PRO A 212 13.05 4.30 3.85
N SER A 213 13.56 3.75 4.97
CA SER A 213 14.95 3.91 5.40
C SER A 213 15.92 3.08 4.55
N ALA A 214 17.24 3.22 4.79
CA ALA A 214 18.30 2.50 4.07
C ALA A 214 18.22 0.96 4.17
N LYS A 215 17.50 0.43 5.15
CA LYS A 215 17.21 -1.02 5.32
C LYS A 215 16.42 -1.59 4.14
N TYR A 216 15.52 -0.80 3.56
CA TYR A 216 14.68 -1.22 2.46
C TYR A 216 15.37 -1.03 1.11
N ASP A 217 14.91 -1.75 0.09
CA ASP A 217 15.45 -1.61 -1.26
C ASP A 217 15.31 -0.16 -1.76
N ALA A 218 16.32 0.28 -2.47
CA ALA A 218 16.31 1.61 -3.07
C ALA A 218 15.30 1.72 -4.21
N SER A 219 14.77 0.59 -4.71
CA SER A 219 13.63 0.54 -5.62
C SER A 219 12.39 1.12 -4.95
N GLY A 220 11.54 1.77 -5.72
CA GLY A 220 10.31 2.35 -5.18
C GLY A 220 10.45 3.83 -4.82
N GLY A 221 10.73 4.67 -5.81
CA GLY A 221 10.60 6.12 -5.70
C GLY A 221 9.21 6.57 -5.24
N GLY A 222 8.17 5.77 -5.49
CA GLY A 222 6.81 5.96 -5.01
C GLY A 222 6.54 5.52 -3.57
N GLY A 223 7.54 5.00 -2.85
CA GLY A 223 7.38 4.43 -1.51
C GLY A 223 7.11 2.91 -1.52
N ILE A 224 6.73 2.38 -0.37
CA ILE A 224 6.44 0.95 -0.18
C ILE A 224 5.05 0.77 0.44
N VAL A 225 4.29 -0.17 -0.10
CA VAL A 225 3.04 -0.69 0.50
C VAL A 225 3.28 -2.14 0.91
N ASN A 226 3.37 -2.40 2.21
CA ASN A 226 3.60 -3.73 2.75
C ASN A 226 2.29 -4.32 3.28
N VAL A 227 1.80 -5.35 2.63
CA VAL A 227 0.63 -6.12 3.05
C VAL A 227 1.09 -7.19 4.04
N VAL A 228 0.83 -6.98 5.32
CA VAL A 228 1.19 -7.93 6.36
C VAL A 228 0.04 -8.90 6.59
N LEU A 229 0.30 -10.16 6.35
CA LEU A 229 -0.70 -11.23 6.51
C LEU A 229 -0.81 -11.68 7.98
N LYS A 230 -1.98 -12.17 8.35
CA LYS A 230 -2.24 -12.74 9.68
C LYS A 230 -1.40 -14.01 9.87
N LYS A 231 -0.69 -14.05 10.97
CA LYS A 231 -0.03 -15.24 11.50
C LYS A 231 -0.74 -15.62 12.81
N GLY A 232 -0.74 -16.87 13.18
CA GLY A 232 -1.47 -17.37 14.37
C GLY A 232 -1.06 -16.69 15.68
N VAL A 233 -1.70 -15.58 16.03
CA VAL A 233 -1.30 -14.71 17.16
C VAL A 233 -2.02 -15.08 18.46
N LYS A 234 -3.21 -15.69 18.40
CA LYS A 234 -4.02 -16.00 19.60
C LYS A 234 -3.73 -17.36 20.14
N ILE A 235 -3.49 -17.46 21.45
CA ILE A 235 -3.26 -18.74 22.14
C ILE A 235 -4.50 -19.63 22.03
N GLY A 236 -4.32 -20.88 21.62
CA GLY A 236 -5.34 -21.89 21.40
C GLY A 236 -5.68 -22.09 19.91
N LEU A 237 -6.66 -22.93 19.67
CA LEU A 237 -7.19 -23.20 18.33
C LEU A 237 -8.30 -22.19 18.00
N THR A 238 -8.11 -21.40 16.96
CA THR A 238 -9.09 -20.41 16.48
C THR A 238 -9.25 -20.49 14.98
N GLY A 239 -10.45 -20.24 14.47
CA GLY A 239 -10.68 -20.27 13.04
C GLY A 239 -11.88 -19.45 12.62
N SER A 240 -12.06 -19.34 11.31
CA SER A 240 -13.25 -18.73 10.70
C SER A 240 -13.57 -19.35 9.35
N ILE A 241 -14.86 -19.42 9.06
CA ILE A 241 -15.39 -19.65 7.71
C ILE A 241 -15.97 -18.32 7.24
N THR A 242 -15.65 -17.92 6.03
CA THR A 242 -16.19 -16.71 5.43
C THR A 242 -16.74 -17.04 4.06
N THR A 243 -17.96 -16.61 3.75
CA THR A 243 -18.52 -16.71 2.41
C THR A 243 -19.15 -15.38 2.04
N GLY A 244 -19.14 -15.07 0.76
CA GLY A 244 -19.70 -13.82 0.28
C GLY A 244 -20.12 -13.90 -1.18
N TRP A 245 -21.06 -13.04 -1.49
CA TRP A 245 -21.61 -12.84 -2.82
C TRP A 245 -21.67 -11.34 -3.10
N GLN A 246 -21.23 -10.93 -4.27
CA GLN A 246 -21.33 -9.55 -4.73
C GLN A 246 -21.92 -9.50 -6.13
N GLN A 247 -22.94 -8.69 -6.32
CA GLN A 247 -23.62 -8.46 -7.59
C GLN A 247 -23.32 -7.05 -8.12
N GLY A 248 -22.65 -7.00 -9.25
CA GLY A 248 -22.60 -5.85 -10.15
C GLY A 248 -23.37 -6.21 -11.41
N THR A 249 -22.78 -5.97 -12.58
CA THR A 249 -23.26 -6.54 -13.84
C THR A 249 -23.11 -8.06 -13.83
N TYR A 250 -22.02 -8.56 -13.25
CA TYR A 250 -21.76 -9.99 -13.05
C TYR A 250 -21.58 -10.31 -11.56
N ALA A 251 -21.95 -11.55 -11.19
CA ALA A 251 -21.79 -12.03 -9.82
C ALA A 251 -20.33 -12.42 -9.52
N ASN A 252 -19.90 -12.13 -8.31
CA ASN A 252 -18.67 -12.63 -7.71
C ASN A 252 -19.01 -13.41 -6.43
N GLU A 253 -18.37 -14.54 -6.25
CA GLU A 253 -18.60 -15.42 -5.11
C GLU A 253 -17.28 -15.87 -4.50
N PHE A 254 -17.25 -16.08 -3.20
CA PHE A 254 -16.10 -16.66 -2.56
C PHE A 254 -16.47 -17.44 -1.31
N ILE A 255 -15.63 -18.41 -0.97
CA ILE A 255 -15.63 -19.12 0.29
C ILE A 255 -14.21 -19.25 0.80
N GLY A 256 -14.00 -18.96 2.07
CA GLY A 256 -12.70 -19.01 2.71
C GLY A 256 -12.76 -19.72 4.06
N PHE A 257 -11.73 -20.51 4.36
CA PHE A 257 -11.50 -21.17 5.63
C PHE A 257 -10.15 -20.72 6.19
N ASN A 258 -10.13 -20.36 7.46
CA ASN A 258 -8.94 -19.98 8.19
C ASN A 258 -8.88 -20.78 9.49
N LEU A 259 -7.73 -21.40 9.76
CA LEU A 259 -7.47 -22.10 11.01
C LEU A 259 -6.09 -21.70 11.54
N ASN A 260 -6.04 -21.34 12.83
CA ASN A 260 -4.80 -20.97 13.50
C ASN A 260 -4.69 -21.76 14.81
N ASN A 261 -3.51 -22.25 15.11
CA ASN A 261 -3.18 -22.90 16.37
C ASN A 261 -1.91 -22.27 16.97
N ASN A 262 -1.97 -21.93 18.25
CA ASN A 262 -0.83 -21.38 18.99
C ASN A 262 -0.83 -21.93 20.41
N ASN A 263 0.24 -22.61 20.79
CA ASN A 263 0.41 -23.13 22.17
C ASN A 263 1.47 -22.36 22.99
N GLY A 264 1.87 -21.16 22.51
CA GLY A 264 2.90 -20.31 23.11
C GLY A 264 4.30 -20.53 22.53
N LYS A 265 4.72 -21.74 22.27
CA LYS A 265 6.02 -22.08 21.64
C LYS A 265 5.91 -22.36 20.16
N LYS A 266 4.78 -22.95 19.73
CA LYS A 266 4.54 -23.33 18.34
C LYS A 266 3.29 -22.65 17.83
N THR A 267 3.41 -21.99 16.69
CA THR A 267 2.29 -21.42 15.95
C THR A 267 2.17 -22.15 14.62
N SER A 268 0.93 -22.38 14.17
CA SER A 268 0.65 -22.87 12.83
C SER A 268 -0.62 -22.27 12.31
N TYR A 269 -0.70 -22.09 11.00
CA TYR A 269 -1.91 -21.62 10.35
C TYR A 269 -2.09 -22.25 8.98
N ILE A 270 -3.33 -22.37 8.56
CA ILE A 270 -3.75 -22.71 7.20
C ILE A 270 -4.89 -21.79 6.77
N ASN A 271 -4.82 -21.27 5.55
CA ASN A 271 -5.81 -20.45 4.92
C ASN A 271 -6.17 -21.05 3.57
N LEU A 272 -7.42 -21.42 3.38
CA LEU A 272 -7.95 -21.89 2.10
C LEU A 272 -8.94 -20.85 1.58
N ASN A 273 -8.91 -20.57 0.30
CA ASN A 273 -9.92 -19.72 -0.33
C ASN A 273 -10.18 -20.17 -1.76
N TYR A 274 -11.44 -20.19 -2.11
CA TYR A 274 -11.92 -20.28 -3.48
C TYR A 274 -12.72 -19.03 -3.80
N SER A 275 -12.53 -18.45 -4.97
CA SER A 275 -13.35 -17.35 -5.46
C SER A 275 -13.60 -17.46 -6.96
N ASN A 276 -14.86 -17.32 -7.35
CA ASN A 276 -15.28 -17.14 -8.73
C ASN A 276 -15.53 -15.65 -8.95
N ARG A 277 -14.80 -15.07 -9.89
CA ARG A 277 -14.80 -13.63 -10.17
C ARG A 277 -15.20 -13.38 -11.59
N ASN A 278 -16.10 -12.43 -11.75
CA ASN A 278 -16.53 -11.96 -13.04
C ASN A 278 -16.55 -10.43 -13.03
N SER A 279 -15.90 -9.84 -14.00
CA SER A 279 -15.91 -8.40 -14.19
C SER A 279 -15.88 -8.07 -15.67
N TYR A 280 -16.08 -6.82 -16.00
CA TYR A 280 -15.88 -6.33 -17.36
C TYR A 280 -15.16 -4.99 -17.33
N GLU A 281 -14.58 -4.67 -18.45
CA GLU A 281 -14.04 -3.36 -18.78
C GLU A 281 -14.54 -2.93 -20.14
N ARG A 282 -14.88 -1.65 -20.28
CA ARG A 282 -15.19 -1.02 -21.55
C ARG A 282 -14.31 0.20 -21.75
N ILE A 283 -13.63 0.22 -22.90
CA ILE A 283 -12.78 1.33 -23.32
C ILE A 283 -13.31 1.85 -24.63
N LYS A 284 -13.65 3.14 -24.69
CA LYS A 284 -13.88 3.83 -25.95
C LYS A 284 -12.76 4.81 -26.20
N THR A 285 -12.28 4.85 -27.43
CA THR A 285 -11.17 5.71 -27.83
C THR A 285 -11.47 6.31 -29.19
N ASP A 286 -11.28 7.62 -29.30
CA ASP A 286 -11.25 8.36 -30.55
C ASP A 286 -9.83 8.89 -30.74
N ARG A 287 -9.20 8.57 -31.87
CA ARG A 287 -7.82 8.96 -32.20
C ARG A 287 -7.73 9.54 -33.62
N ILE A 288 -7.22 10.75 -33.71
CA ILE A 288 -6.83 11.37 -34.97
C ILE A 288 -5.43 10.90 -35.31
N PHE A 289 -5.22 10.28 -36.47
CA PHE A 289 -3.93 9.70 -36.84
C PHE A 289 -3.38 10.27 -38.18
N ALA A 290 -4.22 10.95 -38.97
CA ALA A 290 -3.84 11.74 -40.11
C ALA A 290 -4.68 13.03 -40.11
N PRO A 291 -4.28 14.08 -40.82
CA PRO A 291 -4.96 15.39 -40.73
C PRO A 291 -6.49 15.34 -40.93
N ASP A 292 -6.99 14.35 -41.63
CA ASP A 292 -8.41 14.18 -41.95
C ASP A 292 -8.96 12.79 -41.59
N SER A 293 -8.29 12.04 -40.68
CA SER A 293 -8.68 10.64 -40.43
C SER A 293 -8.86 10.40 -38.94
N LEU A 294 -10.05 9.91 -38.55
CA LEU A 294 -10.43 9.57 -37.17
C LEU A 294 -10.65 8.06 -37.06
N LEU A 295 -9.95 7.43 -36.15
CA LEU A 295 -10.20 6.06 -35.69
C LEU A 295 -11.02 6.11 -34.42
N SER A 296 -12.24 5.54 -34.45
CA SER A 296 -13.10 5.34 -33.28
C SER A 296 -13.15 3.86 -32.94
N GLN A 297 -12.90 3.52 -31.67
CA GLN A 297 -12.91 2.14 -31.15
C GLN A 297 -13.81 2.02 -29.95
N ASP A 298 -14.50 0.87 -29.80
CA ASP A 298 -15.31 0.50 -28.65
C ASP A 298 -14.99 -0.95 -28.24
N ALA A 299 -14.10 -1.09 -27.30
CA ALA A 299 -13.63 -2.37 -26.79
C ALA A 299 -14.37 -2.76 -25.51
N PHE A 300 -14.96 -3.96 -25.50
CA PHE A 300 -15.61 -4.55 -24.33
C PHE A 300 -14.94 -5.87 -23.99
N THR A 301 -14.36 -5.97 -22.80
CA THR A 301 -13.66 -7.17 -22.31
C THR A 301 -14.34 -7.75 -21.08
N LYS A 302 -14.62 -9.05 -21.10
CA LYS A 302 -15.03 -9.83 -19.94
C LYS A 302 -13.83 -10.53 -19.31
N TYR A 303 -13.77 -10.56 -17.96
CA TYR A 303 -12.72 -11.18 -17.17
C TYR A 303 -13.28 -12.21 -16.18
N PRO A 304 -13.79 -13.37 -16.64
CA PRO A 304 -14.12 -14.46 -15.73
C PRO A 304 -12.84 -15.14 -15.24
N ALA A 305 -12.81 -15.47 -13.95
CA ALA A 305 -11.69 -16.16 -13.33
C ALA A 305 -12.10 -16.99 -12.11
N SER A 306 -11.57 -18.20 -12.00
CA SER A 306 -11.67 -19.06 -10.81
C SER A 306 -10.32 -19.08 -10.11
N VAL A 307 -10.31 -18.70 -8.83
CA VAL A 307 -9.08 -18.55 -8.07
C VAL A 307 -9.08 -19.47 -6.87
N TYR A 308 -8.04 -20.30 -6.75
CA TYR A 308 -7.77 -21.17 -5.61
C TYR A 308 -6.54 -20.65 -4.87
N TYR A 309 -6.64 -20.55 -3.57
CA TYR A 309 -5.57 -20.07 -2.72
C TYR A 309 -5.34 -20.97 -1.51
N LEU A 310 -4.09 -21.32 -1.24
CA LEU A 310 -3.64 -21.98 -0.03
C LEU A 310 -2.50 -21.15 0.60
N GLY A 311 -2.71 -20.71 1.83
CA GLY A 311 -1.67 -20.10 2.66
C GLY A 311 -1.39 -20.99 3.87
N TYR A 312 -0.11 -21.20 4.24
CA TYR A 312 0.27 -22.04 5.37
C TYR A 312 1.53 -21.53 6.05
N GLY A 313 1.68 -21.90 7.30
CA GLY A 313 2.93 -21.58 8.00
C GLY A 313 3.04 -22.22 9.38
N ILE A 314 4.29 -22.35 9.81
CA ILE A 314 4.68 -22.87 11.11
C ILE A 314 5.76 -21.95 11.69
N GLY A 315 5.54 -21.50 12.91
CA GLY A 315 6.53 -20.78 13.70
C GLY A 315 6.89 -21.57 14.95
N TYR A 316 8.14 -21.56 15.31
CA TYR A 316 8.65 -22.29 16.47
C TYR A 316 9.65 -21.45 17.26
N GLU A 317 9.39 -21.26 18.55
CA GLU A 317 10.36 -20.71 19.50
C GLU A 317 11.23 -21.85 20.03
N LEU A 318 12.44 -22.01 19.48
CA LEU A 318 13.41 -23.01 19.95
C LEU A 318 13.75 -22.79 21.43
N ASN A 319 13.97 -21.53 21.78
CA ASN A 319 14.19 -21.05 23.14
C ASN A 319 13.83 -19.55 23.24
N LYS A 320 14.07 -18.91 24.39
CA LYS A 320 13.78 -17.48 24.61
C LYS A 320 14.51 -16.51 23.66
N LYS A 321 15.59 -16.99 23.02
CA LYS A 321 16.42 -16.19 22.10
C LYS A 321 16.19 -16.51 20.63
N TRP A 322 15.90 -17.76 20.27
CA TRP A 322 15.79 -18.21 18.88
C TRP A 322 14.35 -18.48 18.45
N GLN A 323 13.97 -17.88 17.34
CA GLN A 323 12.70 -18.12 16.67
C GLN A 323 12.94 -18.47 15.21
N ILE A 324 12.23 -19.49 14.69
CA ILE A 324 12.24 -19.90 13.30
C ILE A 324 10.81 -19.90 12.79
N ASN A 325 10.58 -19.34 11.60
CA ASN A 325 9.29 -19.36 10.93
C ASN A 325 9.48 -19.88 9.51
N PHE A 326 8.58 -20.75 9.09
CA PHE A 326 8.38 -21.15 7.72
C PHE A 326 6.96 -20.74 7.30
N ASP A 327 6.82 -20.04 6.19
CA ASP A 327 5.52 -19.68 5.63
C ASP A 327 5.52 -19.86 4.12
N GLY A 328 4.36 -20.24 3.60
CA GLY A 328 4.17 -20.45 2.18
C GLY A 328 2.78 -20.11 1.70
N ARG A 329 2.68 -19.95 0.41
CA ARG A 329 1.41 -19.72 -0.28
C ARG A 329 1.47 -20.30 -1.69
N LEU A 330 0.34 -20.81 -2.11
CA LEU A 330 0.08 -21.30 -3.44
C LEU A 330 -1.18 -20.63 -3.96
N SER A 331 -1.14 -20.15 -5.20
CA SER A 331 -2.29 -19.59 -5.89
C SER A 331 -2.38 -20.19 -7.28
N LEU A 332 -3.58 -20.65 -7.64
CA LEU A 332 -3.95 -21.08 -8.98
C LEU A 332 -5.08 -20.18 -9.45
N ASN A 333 -4.95 -19.60 -10.63
CA ASN A 333 -5.95 -18.72 -11.22
C ASN A 333 -6.22 -19.19 -12.65
N ASP A 334 -7.41 -19.73 -12.88
CA ASP A 334 -7.92 -20.10 -14.21
C ASP A 334 -8.76 -18.94 -14.74
N PHE A 335 -8.44 -18.42 -15.92
CA PHE A 335 -9.09 -17.25 -16.51
C PHE A 335 -9.44 -17.49 -17.98
N ASN A 336 -10.52 -16.85 -18.43
CA ASN A 336 -10.96 -16.91 -19.84
C ASN A 336 -11.45 -15.51 -20.27
N ASN A 337 -10.48 -14.64 -20.62
CA ASN A 337 -10.80 -13.28 -21.02
C ASN A 337 -11.30 -13.24 -22.47
N LYS A 338 -12.36 -12.47 -22.72
CA LYS A 338 -12.96 -12.32 -24.06
C LYS A 338 -13.18 -10.85 -24.35
N THR A 339 -12.61 -10.39 -25.46
CA THR A 339 -12.71 -9.01 -25.92
C THR A 339 -13.44 -8.94 -27.25
N THR A 340 -14.36 -8.00 -27.37
CA THR A 340 -14.92 -7.55 -28.65
C THR A 340 -14.57 -6.10 -28.83
N ASN A 341 -14.00 -5.71 -29.96
CA ASN A 341 -13.57 -4.35 -30.28
C ASN A 341 -14.08 -3.95 -31.67
N GLY A 342 -15.12 -3.11 -31.70
CA GLY A 342 -15.60 -2.47 -32.93
C GLY A 342 -14.70 -1.29 -33.27
N SER A 343 -14.22 -1.23 -34.51
CA SER A 343 -13.33 -0.17 -35.00
C SER A 343 -13.88 0.45 -36.27
N ILE A 344 -13.94 1.77 -36.29
CA ILE A 344 -14.42 2.56 -37.44
C ILE A 344 -13.37 3.61 -37.78
N ILE A 345 -12.98 3.70 -39.05
CA ILE A 345 -12.17 4.79 -39.57
C ILE A 345 -13.03 5.62 -40.52
N LYS A 346 -13.06 6.93 -40.30
CA LYS A 346 -13.76 7.89 -41.17
C LYS A 346 -12.93 9.12 -41.48
N LYS A 347 -13.18 9.74 -42.66
CA LYS A 347 -12.68 11.09 -42.91
C LYS A 347 -13.43 12.11 -42.09
N ILE A 348 -12.71 13.05 -41.44
CA ILE A 348 -13.30 14.07 -40.55
C ILE A 348 -14.10 15.08 -41.39
N SER A 349 -13.52 15.54 -42.55
CA SER A 349 -14.09 16.57 -43.39
C SER A 349 -15.40 16.15 -44.06
N THR A 350 -15.52 14.88 -44.47
CA THR A 350 -16.66 14.39 -45.26
C THR A 350 -17.53 13.39 -44.54
N SER A 351 -17.11 12.95 -43.34
CA SER A 351 -17.71 11.82 -42.62
C SER A 351 -17.75 10.51 -43.42
N HIS A 352 -16.99 10.43 -44.54
CA HIS A 352 -16.94 9.23 -45.35
C HIS A 352 -16.29 8.08 -44.59
N LEU A 353 -16.96 6.92 -44.62
CA LEU A 353 -16.53 5.72 -43.92
C LEU A 353 -15.45 4.97 -44.76
N LEU A 354 -14.24 4.88 -44.20
CA LEU A 354 -13.10 4.22 -44.81
C LEU A 354 -12.97 2.75 -44.40
N THR A 355 -13.22 2.48 -43.10
CA THR A 355 -13.11 1.15 -42.53
C THR A 355 -14.16 0.92 -41.46
N ASN A 356 -14.73 -0.29 -41.47
CA ASN A 356 -15.58 -0.79 -40.39
C ASN A 356 -15.26 -2.26 -40.17
N ASN A 357 -14.87 -2.60 -38.93
CA ASN A 357 -14.56 -3.98 -38.60
C ASN A 357 -14.88 -4.29 -37.12
N LEU A 358 -15.03 -5.58 -36.84
CA LEU A 358 -15.20 -6.14 -35.53
C LEU A 358 -14.07 -7.12 -35.24
N ASN A 359 -13.24 -6.83 -34.29
CA ASN A 359 -12.24 -7.74 -33.77
C ASN A 359 -12.79 -8.50 -32.55
N SER A 360 -12.64 -9.81 -32.55
CA SER A 360 -12.94 -10.70 -31.41
C SER A 360 -11.65 -11.40 -31.00
N SER A 361 -11.27 -11.28 -29.74
CA SER A 361 -10.09 -11.96 -29.21
C SER A 361 -10.37 -12.63 -27.86
N GLY A 362 -9.64 -13.68 -27.58
CA GLY A 362 -9.71 -14.38 -26.31
C GLY A 362 -8.35 -14.80 -25.80
N ASN A 363 -8.29 -14.94 -24.48
CA ASN A 363 -7.09 -15.35 -23.77
C ASN A 363 -7.54 -16.30 -22.64
N ASP A 364 -7.42 -17.60 -22.87
CA ASP A 364 -7.80 -18.67 -21.95
C ASP A 364 -6.55 -19.29 -21.35
N GLY A 365 -6.45 -19.29 -20.02
CA GLY A 365 -5.20 -19.73 -19.42
C GLY A 365 -5.22 -19.91 -17.92
N THR A 366 -4.05 -20.34 -17.45
CA THR A 366 -3.80 -20.64 -16.03
C THR A 366 -2.56 -19.89 -15.56
N SER A 367 -2.68 -19.26 -14.39
CA SER A 367 -1.57 -18.65 -13.67
C SER A 367 -1.35 -19.37 -12.34
N PHE A 368 -0.16 -19.89 -12.14
CA PHE A 368 0.26 -20.60 -10.92
C PHE A 368 1.37 -19.81 -10.22
N ILE A 369 1.24 -19.59 -8.92
CA ILE A 369 2.26 -18.91 -8.10
C ILE A 369 2.48 -19.74 -6.84
N LEU A 370 3.73 -20.13 -6.61
CA LEU A 370 4.21 -20.74 -5.38
C LEU A 370 5.25 -19.82 -4.74
N ASN A 371 5.04 -19.45 -3.49
CA ASN A 371 6.02 -18.68 -2.71
C ASN A 371 6.24 -19.37 -1.38
N ASN A 372 7.49 -19.62 -1.02
CA ASN A 372 7.90 -20.14 0.29
C ASN A 372 8.98 -19.27 0.90
N GLY A 373 8.99 -19.17 2.22
CA GLY A 373 9.98 -18.38 2.93
C GLY A 373 10.31 -18.97 4.31
N ILE A 374 11.59 -18.87 4.66
CA ILE A 374 12.11 -19.20 5.98
C ILE A 374 12.66 -17.91 6.57
N SER A 375 12.27 -17.59 7.80
CA SER A 375 12.86 -16.50 8.56
C SER A 375 13.30 -16.96 9.93
N THR A 376 14.45 -16.43 10.40
CA THR A 376 14.95 -16.66 11.74
C THR A 376 15.20 -15.33 12.44
N ALA A 377 15.01 -15.32 13.76
CA ALA A 377 15.34 -14.18 14.59
C ALA A 377 16.08 -14.65 15.84
N TYR A 378 17.22 -14.03 16.12
CA TYR A 378 18.02 -14.26 17.32
C TYR A 378 18.07 -12.99 18.16
N LYS A 379 17.51 -13.05 19.37
CA LYS A 379 17.58 -11.98 20.36
C LYS A 379 18.95 -12.02 21.04
N ILE A 380 19.77 -11.01 20.81
CA ILE A 380 21.15 -10.95 21.30
C ILE A 380 21.14 -10.61 22.79
N ASP A 381 20.38 -9.58 23.17
CA ASP A 381 20.32 -9.04 24.53
C ASP A 381 18.91 -8.64 24.96
N SER A 382 18.78 -8.07 26.15
CA SER A 382 17.53 -7.54 26.70
C SER A 382 17.20 -6.09 26.27
N LEU A 383 18.13 -5.39 25.64
CA LEU A 383 17.95 -4.04 25.12
C LEU A 383 17.16 -4.05 23.80
N GLY A 384 16.99 -5.23 23.20
CA GLY A 384 16.29 -5.42 21.92
C GLY A 384 17.23 -5.42 20.73
N SER A 385 18.51 -5.76 20.96
CA SER A 385 19.42 -6.12 19.86
C SER A 385 19.01 -7.47 19.27
N GLU A 386 18.99 -7.56 17.94
CA GLU A 386 18.54 -8.76 17.24
C GLU A 386 19.31 -8.99 15.93
N TRP A 387 19.42 -10.24 15.58
CA TRP A 387 19.91 -10.69 14.27
C TRP A 387 18.79 -11.46 13.58
N THR A 388 18.40 -11.00 12.37
CA THR A 388 17.34 -11.63 11.59
C THR A 388 17.86 -12.11 10.25
N ASN A 389 17.36 -13.24 9.79
CA ASN A 389 17.66 -13.78 8.47
C ASN A 389 16.34 -14.13 7.79
N ASP A 390 16.24 -13.87 6.51
CA ASP A 390 15.08 -14.16 5.67
C ASP A 390 15.56 -14.71 4.32
N VAL A 391 15.02 -15.88 3.94
CA VAL A 391 15.21 -16.46 2.62
C VAL A 391 13.85 -16.76 2.04
N SER A 392 13.58 -16.29 0.84
CA SER A 392 12.32 -16.57 0.15
C SER A 392 12.54 -16.96 -1.30
N PHE A 393 11.74 -17.92 -1.74
CA PHE A 393 11.71 -18.41 -3.12
C PHE A 393 10.30 -18.28 -3.67
N THR A 394 10.19 -17.75 -4.88
CA THR A 394 8.93 -17.65 -5.64
C THR A 394 9.10 -18.31 -6.99
N TYR A 395 8.19 -19.19 -7.33
CA TYR A 395 8.01 -19.70 -8.68
C TYR A 395 6.67 -19.20 -9.20
N ALA A 396 6.65 -18.61 -10.39
CA ALA A 396 5.45 -18.20 -11.06
C ALA A 396 5.44 -18.74 -12.51
N TYR A 397 4.31 -19.32 -12.88
CA TYR A 397 4.07 -19.86 -14.21
C TYR A 397 2.74 -19.32 -14.72
N ASN A 398 2.76 -18.81 -15.95
CA ASN A 398 1.57 -18.34 -16.64
C ASN A 398 1.56 -18.95 -18.04
N GLN A 399 0.50 -19.70 -18.34
CA GLN A 399 0.24 -20.25 -19.68
C GLN A 399 -1.08 -19.70 -20.19
N ALA A 400 -1.16 -19.36 -21.46
CA ALA A 400 -2.40 -18.92 -22.07
C ALA A 400 -2.47 -19.32 -23.53
N ASP A 401 -3.62 -19.82 -23.93
CA ASP A 401 -4.02 -20.01 -25.32
C ASP A 401 -4.79 -18.75 -25.76
N GLN A 402 -4.40 -18.21 -26.91
CA GLN A 402 -4.92 -16.96 -27.43
C GLN A 402 -5.52 -17.18 -28.80
N PHE A 403 -6.62 -16.51 -29.09
CA PHE A 403 -7.18 -16.45 -30.42
C PHE A 403 -7.57 -15.02 -30.75
N PHE A 404 -7.58 -14.70 -32.03
CA PHE A 404 -8.09 -13.43 -32.54
C PHE A 404 -8.71 -13.64 -33.91
N ASN A 405 -9.79 -12.91 -34.17
CA ASN A 405 -10.47 -12.90 -35.47
C ASN A 405 -11.01 -11.49 -35.70
N THR A 406 -10.74 -10.96 -36.91
CA THR A 406 -11.24 -9.66 -37.35
C THR A 406 -12.13 -9.85 -38.57
N GLN A 407 -13.41 -9.52 -38.40
CA GLN A 407 -14.40 -9.48 -39.47
C GLN A 407 -14.44 -8.06 -40.04
N TYR A 408 -14.27 -7.94 -41.35
CA TYR A 408 -14.34 -6.66 -42.04
C TYR A 408 -15.70 -6.50 -42.73
N TYR A 409 -16.30 -5.32 -42.55
CA TYR A 409 -17.55 -4.92 -43.16
C TYR A 409 -17.28 -3.89 -44.27
N ILE A 410 -16.31 -2.99 -44.05
CA ILE A 410 -15.85 -2.00 -44.99
C ILE A 410 -14.31 -1.89 -44.91
N PRO A 411 -13.57 -2.10 -46.01
CA PRO A 411 -14.05 -2.80 -47.21
C PRO A 411 -14.47 -4.23 -46.89
N SER A 412 -15.39 -4.78 -47.67
CA SER A 412 -15.80 -6.21 -47.48
C SER A 412 -14.68 -7.10 -48.04
N ILE A 413 -13.84 -7.59 -47.13
CA ILE A 413 -12.72 -8.50 -47.40
C ILE A 413 -12.82 -9.73 -46.52
N SER A 414 -12.07 -10.78 -46.87
CA SER A 414 -12.03 -12.00 -46.03
C SER A 414 -11.58 -11.71 -44.61
N PRO A 415 -12.18 -12.38 -43.61
CA PRO A 415 -11.73 -12.25 -42.22
C PRO A 415 -10.25 -12.60 -42.06
N THR A 416 -9.59 -11.92 -41.13
CA THR A 416 -8.23 -12.26 -40.72
C THR A 416 -8.25 -12.79 -39.29
N GLY A 417 -7.49 -13.84 -39.02
CA GLY A 417 -7.46 -14.41 -37.69
C GLY A 417 -6.24 -15.30 -37.48
N GLY A 418 -6.16 -15.76 -36.22
CA GLY A 418 -5.09 -16.65 -35.81
C GLY A 418 -5.25 -17.11 -34.38
N ASP A 419 -4.33 -17.93 -33.96
CA ASP A 419 -4.24 -18.47 -32.63
C ASP A 419 -2.78 -18.52 -32.14
N GLY A 420 -2.57 -18.66 -30.87
CA GLY A 420 -1.24 -18.76 -30.32
C GLY A 420 -1.22 -19.27 -28.91
N LYS A 421 -0.02 -19.59 -28.45
CA LYS A 421 0.23 -20.02 -27.09
C LYS A 421 1.37 -19.22 -26.49
N SER A 422 1.19 -18.77 -25.27
CA SER A 422 2.20 -18.07 -24.47
C SER A 422 2.50 -18.86 -23.20
N ASP A 423 3.78 -19.11 -22.95
CA ASP A 423 4.31 -19.77 -21.76
C ASP A 423 5.34 -18.85 -21.09
N ASN A 424 5.07 -18.45 -19.85
CA ASN A 424 5.95 -17.56 -19.10
C ASN A 424 6.34 -18.21 -17.76
N LYS A 425 7.64 -18.30 -17.47
CA LYS A 425 8.19 -18.88 -16.25
C LYS A 425 9.06 -17.87 -15.53
N ARG A 426 8.96 -17.81 -14.21
CA ARG A 426 9.75 -16.91 -13.37
C ARG A 426 10.21 -17.62 -12.11
N TYR A 427 11.47 -17.42 -11.77
CA TYR A 427 12.08 -17.86 -10.52
C TYR A 427 12.65 -16.63 -9.83
N PHE A 428 12.24 -16.39 -8.61
CA PHE A 428 12.74 -15.28 -7.82
C PHE A 428 13.21 -15.77 -6.46
N LEU A 429 14.50 -15.60 -6.17
CA LEU A 429 15.13 -15.93 -4.89
C LEU A 429 15.61 -14.63 -4.23
N THR A 430 15.30 -14.48 -2.94
CA THR A 430 15.85 -13.40 -2.10
C THR A 430 16.45 -14.00 -0.86
N ALA A 431 17.65 -13.57 -0.48
CA ALA A 431 18.28 -13.85 0.80
C ALA A 431 18.73 -12.53 1.44
N GLN A 432 18.37 -12.33 2.71
CA GLN A 432 18.68 -11.12 3.46
C GLN A 432 19.09 -11.49 4.88
N THR A 433 20.11 -10.79 5.42
CA THR A 433 20.48 -10.85 6.82
C THR A 433 20.62 -9.43 7.36
N ASP A 434 20.03 -9.16 8.53
CA ASP A 434 20.00 -7.86 9.18
C ASP A 434 20.45 -8.00 10.63
N LEU A 435 21.36 -7.15 11.05
CA LEU A 435 21.85 -7.02 12.42
C LEU A 435 21.44 -5.65 12.96
N LYS A 436 20.64 -5.65 14.04
CA LYS A 436 20.27 -4.47 14.79
C LYS A 436 20.89 -4.53 16.17
N LEU A 437 21.70 -3.54 16.50
CA LEU A 437 22.35 -3.40 17.81
C LEU A 437 21.80 -2.17 18.51
N LYS A 438 21.27 -2.36 19.70
CA LYS A 438 20.84 -1.28 20.59
C LYS A 438 21.84 -1.12 21.71
N PHE A 439 22.31 0.11 21.89
CA PHE A 439 23.30 0.44 22.91
C PHE A 439 22.68 1.32 24.00
N PRO A 440 23.26 1.33 25.22
CA PRO A 440 22.93 2.33 26.22
C PRO A 440 22.96 3.75 25.66
N LYS A 441 22.28 4.71 26.28
CA LYS A 441 22.19 6.12 25.84
C LYS A 441 21.46 6.31 24.49
N LYS A 442 20.50 5.42 24.17
CA LYS A 442 19.62 5.54 23.01
C LYS A 442 20.33 5.58 21.65
N TYR A 443 21.39 4.81 21.47
CA TYR A 443 22.01 4.53 20.18
C TYR A 443 21.47 3.25 19.58
N THR A 444 21.23 3.26 18.27
CA THR A 444 20.91 2.03 17.52
C THR A 444 21.79 2.03 16.26
N LEU A 445 22.40 0.89 15.98
CA LEU A 445 23.11 0.61 14.74
C LEU A 445 22.39 -0.54 14.02
N GLU A 446 22.11 -0.35 12.73
CA GLU A 446 21.49 -1.36 11.87
C GLU A 446 22.37 -1.55 10.64
N THR A 447 22.66 -2.78 10.30
CA THR A 447 23.41 -3.16 9.10
C THR A 447 22.88 -4.47 8.53
N GLY A 448 23.05 -4.66 7.24
CA GLY A 448 22.62 -5.90 6.61
C GLY A 448 23.09 -6.00 5.16
N ILE A 449 22.97 -7.22 4.66
CA ILE A 449 23.21 -7.54 3.27
C ILE A 449 21.99 -8.26 2.70
N LYS A 450 21.74 -8.03 1.42
CA LYS A 450 20.65 -8.64 0.66
C LYS A 450 21.15 -9.02 -0.73
N THR A 451 20.77 -10.22 -1.18
CA THR A 451 20.88 -10.60 -2.58
C THR A 451 19.50 -10.99 -3.12
N SER A 452 19.25 -10.68 -4.36
CA SER A 452 18.06 -11.12 -5.08
C SER A 452 18.42 -11.55 -6.49
N VAL A 453 17.85 -12.67 -6.92
CA VAL A 453 18.05 -13.27 -8.25
C VAL A 453 16.68 -13.48 -8.87
N LEU A 454 16.49 -12.98 -10.08
CA LEU A 454 15.29 -13.16 -10.90
C LEU A 454 15.70 -13.78 -12.24
N ASN A 455 15.07 -14.88 -12.61
CA ASN A 455 15.14 -15.46 -13.94
C ASN A 455 13.73 -15.44 -14.53
N TYR A 456 13.60 -14.98 -15.77
CA TYR A 456 12.35 -14.94 -16.51
C TYR A 456 12.57 -15.51 -17.90
N ASN A 457 11.69 -16.45 -18.28
CA ASN A 457 11.64 -17.01 -19.62
C ASN A 457 10.23 -16.85 -20.18
N SER A 458 10.11 -16.30 -21.38
CA SER A 458 8.85 -16.10 -22.10
C SER A 458 8.95 -16.72 -23.48
N ILE A 459 8.06 -17.64 -23.79
CA ILE A 459 7.95 -18.29 -25.09
C ILE A 459 6.54 -18.04 -25.63
N THR A 460 6.45 -17.44 -26.81
CA THR A 460 5.19 -17.14 -27.46
C THR A 460 5.23 -17.69 -28.89
N ASN A 461 4.29 -18.55 -29.25
CA ASN A 461 4.16 -19.10 -30.60
C ASN A 461 2.79 -18.75 -31.16
N TYR A 462 2.78 -18.02 -32.25
CA TYR A 462 1.56 -17.61 -32.96
C TYR A 462 1.50 -18.16 -34.38
N PHE A 463 0.26 -18.37 -34.78
CA PHE A 463 -0.10 -18.81 -36.15
C PHE A 463 -1.18 -17.89 -36.70
N LYS A 464 -1.11 -17.57 -37.96
CA LYS A 464 -2.14 -16.84 -38.70
C LYS A 464 -2.83 -17.74 -39.70
N GLN A 465 -4.09 -17.45 -39.94
CA GLN A 465 -4.86 -18.11 -41.00
C GLN A 465 -4.50 -17.45 -42.35
N ALA A 466 -3.99 -18.22 -43.29
CA ALA A 466 -3.69 -17.79 -44.67
C ALA A 466 -4.54 -18.65 -45.61
N GLY A 467 -5.73 -18.16 -45.97
CA GLY A 467 -6.75 -18.94 -46.64
C GLY A 467 -7.23 -20.13 -45.79
N SER A 468 -7.10 -21.36 -46.26
CA SER A 468 -7.38 -22.58 -45.54
C SER A 468 -6.21 -23.11 -44.68
N SER A 469 -5.03 -22.52 -44.80
CA SER A 469 -3.80 -22.99 -44.15
C SER A 469 -3.50 -22.19 -42.86
N ARG A 470 -3.04 -22.89 -41.84
CA ARG A 470 -2.52 -22.31 -40.58
C ARG A 470 -1.00 -22.22 -40.71
N VAL A 471 -0.46 -21.00 -40.75
CA VAL A 471 0.98 -20.73 -40.93
C VAL A 471 1.56 -20.00 -39.73
N LYS A 472 2.83 -20.27 -39.42
CA LYS A 472 3.50 -19.61 -38.28
C LYS A 472 3.60 -18.11 -38.53
N ASP A 473 3.19 -17.31 -37.55
CA ASP A 473 3.31 -15.86 -37.59
C ASP A 473 4.61 -15.43 -36.86
N PHE A 474 5.68 -15.26 -37.59
CA PHE A 474 6.98 -14.86 -37.05
C PHE A 474 6.95 -13.45 -36.43
N ALA A 475 6.06 -12.56 -36.89
CA ALA A 475 5.92 -11.23 -36.32
C ALA A 475 5.29 -11.25 -34.93
N ARG A 476 4.66 -12.36 -34.51
CA ARG A 476 4.04 -12.55 -33.19
C ARG A 476 4.65 -13.71 -32.41
N THR A 477 5.69 -14.37 -32.94
CA THR A 477 6.41 -15.46 -32.28
C THR A 477 7.69 -14.94 -31.66
N SER A 478 7.90 -15.22 -30.37
CA SER A 478 9.06 -14.71 -29.60
C SER A 478 9.56 -15.71 -28.58
N THR A 479 10.87 -15.67 -28.36
CA THR A 479 11.51 -16.27 -27.17
C THR A 479 12.41 -15.23 -26.55
N PHE A 480 12.12 -14.88 -25.27
CA PHE A 480 12.85 -13.89 -24.50
C PHE A 480 13.27 -14.44 -23.16
N ASN A 481 14.56 -14.30 -22.84
CA ASN A 481 15.16 -14.67 -21.56
C ASN A 481 15.64 -13.41 -20.82
N TYR A 482 15.48 -13.37 -19.52
CA TYR A 482 15.95 -12.27 -18.70
C TYR A 482 16.48 -12.76 -17.36
N ASP A 483 17.67 -12.28 -17.01
CA ASP A 483 18.36 -12.57 -15.76
C ASP A 483 18.64 -11.25 -15.04
N GLU A 484 18.31 -11.19 -13.77
CA GLU A 484 18.63 -10.06 -12.89
C GLU A 484 19.26 -10.56 -11.60
N ASN A 485 20.37 -9.92 -11.20
CA ASN A 485 20.97 -10.10 -9.90
C ASN A 485 21.23 -8.74 -9.26
N ILE A 486 20.67 -8.52 -8.06
CA ILE A 486 20.90 -7.29 -7.28
C ILE A 486 21.47 -7.67 -5.92
N ASN A 487 22.68 -7.17 -5.64
CA ASN A 487 23.36 -7.33 -4.37
C ASN A 487 23.40 -5.99 -3.65
N ALA A 488 23.07 -5.98 -2.37
CA ALA A 488 22.99 -4.75 -1.59
C ALA A 488 23.61 -4.92 -0.22
N ALA A 489 24.23 -3.85 0.27
CA ALA A 489 24.66 -3.70 1.66
C ALA A 489 24.22 -2.35 2.19
N TYR A 490 23.83 -2.29 3.47
CA TYR A 490 23.46 -1.02 4.09
C TYR A 490 24.04 -0.89 5.50
N LEU A 491 24.24 0.36 5.92
CA LEU A 491 24.59 0.74 7.27
C LEU A 491 23.75 1.95 7.67
N GLN A 492 23.11 1.90 8.84
CA GLN A 492 22.28 2.96 9.37
C GLN A 492 22.49 3.12 10.86
N GLY A 493 22.70 4.34 11.31
CA GLY A 493 22.81 4.69 12.71
C GLY A 493 21.66 5.60 13.15
N SER A 494 21.17 5.46 14.38
CA SER A 494 20.24 6.40 14.98
C SER A 494 20.63 6.75 16.40
N LYS A 495 20.36 8.00 16.80
CA LYS A 495 20.58 8.50 18.16
C LYS A 495 19.45 9.43 18.55
N THR A 496 18.98 9.29 19.79
CA THR A 496 18.08 10.25 20.40
C THR A 496 18.87 11.14 21.35
N ILE A 497 18.84 12.46 21.13
CA ILE A 497 19.50 13.49 21.95
C ILE A 497 18.39 14.38 22.50
N THR A 498 18.12 14.29 23.79
CA THR A 498 16.96 14.95 24.42
C THR A 498 15.65 14.54 23.71
N ASP A 499 15.05 15.42 22.91
CA ASP A 499 13.81 15.20 22.15
C ASP A 499 14.02 15.11 20.64
N VAL A 500 15.29 15.12 20.20
CA VAL A 500 15.66 15.03 18.79
C VAL A 500 16.12 13.62 18.45
N ILE A 501 15.47 12.99 17.49
CA ILE A 501 15.89 11.71 16.90
C ILE A 501 16.61 12.03 15.60
N ILE A 502 17.87 11.59 15.47
CA ILE A 502 18.63 11.67 14.23
C ILE A 502 18.89 10.25 13.75
N LYS A 503 18.53 9.96 12.51
CA LYS A 503 18.80 8.68 11.84
C LYS A 503 19.50 8.99 10.52
N ALA A 504 20.66 8.39 10.28
CA ALA A 504 21.40 8.53 9.04
C ALA A 504 21.83 7.15 8.55
N GLY A 505 21.72 6.92 7.25
CA GLY A 505 22.05 5.64 6.65
C GLY A 505 22.53 5.77 5.22
N ILE A 506 23.19 4.74 4.77
CA ILE A 506 23.68 4.60 3.40
C ILE A 506 23.45 3.16 2.94
N ARG A 507 23.03 3.02 1.67
CA ARG A 507 22.85 1.73 1.02
C ARG A 507 23.61 1.73 -0.30
N LEU A 508 24.35 0.68 -0.55
CA LEU A 508 25.03 0.39 -1.80
C LEU A 508 24.30 -0.75 -2.51
N GLU A 509 23.97 -0.59 -3.80
CA GLU A 509 23.37 -1.65 -4.60
C GLU A 509 24.18 -1.86 -5.88
N ASN A 510 24.60 -3.11 -6.11
CA ASN A 510 25.17 -3.58 -7.36
C ASN A 510 24.08 -4.32 -8.15
N THR A 511 23.82 -3.88 -9.36
CA THR A 511 22.75 -4.37 -10.24
C THR A 511 23.35 -4.93 -11.51
N ASN A 512 23.01 -6.18 -11.82
CA ASN A 512 23.39 -6.86 -13.04
C ASN A 512 22.13 -7.39 -13.71
N MET A 513 21.87 -7.00 -14.96
CA MET A 513 20.73 -7.41 -15.75
C MET A 513 21.20 -7.85 -17.13
N LYS A 514 20.67 -8.94 -17.65
CA LYS A 514 20.86 -9.43 -19.00
C LYS A 514 19.50 -9.78 -19.59
N GLY A 515 19.17 -9.27 -20.76
CA GLY A 515 18.04 -9.68 -21.57
C GLY A 515 18.54 -10.23 -22.91
N GLU A 516 17.90 -11.30 -23.38
CA GLU A 516 18.24 -11.99 -24.63
C GLU A 516 16.97 -12.40 -25.36
N GLN A 517 16.76 -11.85 -26.54
CA GLN A 517 15.71 -12.27 -27.43
C GLN A 517 16.33 -13.23 -28.45
N VAL A 518 15.89 -14.48 -28.46
CA VAL A 518 16.39 -15.53 -29.37
C VAL A 518 15.59 -15.58 -30.67
N VAL A 519 14.28 -15.34 -30.59
CA VAL A 519 13.34 -15.31 -31.70
C VAL A 519 12.54 -14.00 -31.60
N PRO A 520 12.29 -13.30 -32.70
CA PRO A 520 12.57 -13.61 -34.14
C PRO A 520 14.01 -13.34 -34.58
N ALA A 521 14.75 -12.52 -33.84
CA ALA A 521 16.14 -12.19 -34.14
C ALA A 521 16.95 -12.24 -32.82
N ASP A 522 18.16 -12.77 -32.90
CA ASP A 522 19.07 -12.85 -31.75
C ASP A 522 19.59 -11.44 -31.44
N THR A 523 19.11 -10.89 -30.32
CA THR A 523 19.53 -9.59 -29.78
C THR A 523 19.65 -9.67 -28.27
N SER A 524 20.63 -8.99 -27.72
CA SER A 524 20.83 -8.96 -26.27
C SER A 524 21.20 -7.57 -25.77
N PHE A 525 20.90 -7.32 -24.49
CA PHE A 525 21.38 -6.16 -23.76
C PHE A 525 21.88 -6.56 -22.39
N THR A 526 22.79 -5.76 -21.83
CA THR A 526 23.36 -5.98 -20.51
C THR A 526 23.47 -4.65 -19.78
N ILE A 527 23.12 -4.66 -18.49
CA ILE A 527 23.22 -3.49 -17.61
C ILE A 527 24.04 -3.90 -16.38
N HIS A 528 25.18 -3.24 -16.17
CA HIS A 528 26.01 -3.38 -14.97
C HIS A 528 26.17 -2.02 -14.33
N ARG A 529 25.78 -1.89 -13.04
CA ARG A 529 25.91 -0.63 -12.33
C ARG A 529 25.97 -0.81 -10.83
N THR A 530 26.62 0.15 -10.18
CA THR A 530 26.68 0.23 -8.71
C THR A 530 26.25 1.63 -8.31
N ASP A 531 25.24 1.71 -7.43
CA ASP A 531 24.63 2.96 -7.03
C ASP A 531 24.58 3.12 -5.51
N LEU A 532 24.66 4.38 -5.04
CA LEU A 532 24.66 4.75 -3.64
C LEU A 532 23.37 5.50 -3.29
N PHE A 533 22.77 5.11 -2.17
CA PHE A 533 21.47 5.63 -1.71
C PHE A 533 21.57 6.13 -0.27
N PRO A 534 21.83 7.42 -0.07
CA PRO A 534 21.82 8.05 1.26
C PRO A 534 20.39 8.24 1.77
N TYR A 535 20.26 8.19 3.11
CA TYR A 535 19.06 8.43 3.86
C TYR A 535 19.35 9.24 5.12
N ILE A 536 18.57 10.28 5.36
CA ILE A 536 18.64 11.11 6.57
C ILE A 536 17.23 11.36 7.08
N TYR A 537 17.02 11.17 8.37
CA TYR A 537 15.78 11.47 9.08
C TYR A 537 16.12 12.23 10.36
N ILE A 538 15.47 13.35 10.56
CA ILE A 538 15.61 14.18 11.77
C ILE A 538 14.19 14.45 12.28
N SER A 539 13.93 14.11 13.54
CA SER A 539 12.62 14.31 14.17
C SER A 539 12.79 14.99 15.52
N LYS A 540 11.91 15.95 15.81
CA LYS A 540 11.89 16.68 17.09
C LYS A 540 10.49 16.76 17.63
N LYS A 541 10.33 16.52 18.91
CA LYS A 541 9.14 16.90 19.66
C LYS A 541 9.10 18.43 19.75
N VAL A 542 8.06 19.05 19.20
CA VAL A 542 7.91 20.51 19.14
C VAL A 542 7.26 21.02 20.41
N MET A 543 6.11 20.44 20.76
CA MET A 543 5.32 20.84 21.91
C MET A 543 4.29 19.75 22.27
N THR A 544 3.64 19.91 23.41
CA THR A 544 2.46 19.12 23.77
C THR A 544 1.25 20.06 23.86
N ILE A 545 0.21 19.78 23.07
CA ILE A 545 -1.03 20.57 23.03
C ILE A 545 -2.18 19.68 23.49
N ALA A 546 -2.89 20.09 24.55
CA ALA A 546 -4.03 19.35 25.11
C ALA A 546 -3.72 17.86 25.42
N GLY A 547 -2.49 17.55 25.85
CA GLY A 547 -2.03 16.19 26.15
C GLY A 547 -1.56 15.39 24.93
N TYR A 548 -1.62 15.96 23.71
CA TYR A 548 -1.13 15.34 22.48
C TYR A 548 0.28 15.84 22.17
N GLU A 549 1.18 14.93 21.77
CA GLU A 549 2.55 15.26 21.37
C GLU A 549 2.59 15.71 19.90
N LEU A 550 3.01 16.96 19.65
CA LEU A 550 3.29 17.46 18.32
C LEU A 550 4.76 17.20 17.97
N ARG A 551 5.01 16.45 16.90
CA ARG A 551 6.34 16.10 16.41
C ARG A 551 6.52 16.57 14.98
N ALA A 552 7.63 17.27 14.71
CA ALA A 552 8.06 17.62 13.36
C ALA A 552 9.21 16.72 12.94
N TYR A 553 9.28 16.37 11.64
CA TYR A 553 10.40 15.63 11.09
C TYR A 553 10.73 16.02 9.66
N LEU A 554 12.02 15.89 9.33
CA LEU A 554 12.58 16.12 8.02
C LEU A 554 13.17 14.82 7.50
N VAL A 555 12.95 14.54 6.22
CA VAL A 555 13.49 13.37 5.54
C VAL A 555 14.18 13.77 4.27
N TYR A 556 15.37 13.21 4.05
CA TYR A 556 16.08 13.22 2.79
C TYR A 556 16.38 11.78 2.37
N ARG A 557 16.11 11.43 1.11
CA ARG A 557 16.50 10.14 0.55
C ARG A 557 16.68 10.20 -0.96
N ARG A 558 17.53 9.31 -1.48
CA ARG A 558 17.64 9.01 -2.90
C ARG A 558 17.12 7.61 -3.18
N THR A 559 16.40 7.43 -4.29
CA THR A 559 15.82 6.16 -4.72
C THR A 559 16.06 5.93 -6.21
N ILE A 560 15.87 4.71 -6.66
CA ILE A 560 15.96 4.28 -8.06
C ILE A 560 14.66 3.56 -8.45
N ALA A 561 14.18 3.77 -9.67
CA ALA A 561 13.24 2.85 -10.31
C ALA A 561 13.93 2.22 -11.51
N ARG A 562 14.00 0.89 -11.51
CA ARG A 562 14.59 0.10 -12.59
C ARG A 562 13.50 -0.35 -13.54
N PRO A 563 13.74 -0.33 -14.86
CA PRO A 563 12.83 -0.97 -15.79
C PRO A 563 12.68 -2.46 -15.43
N VAL A 564 11.46 -2.97 -15.52
CA VAL A 564 11.18 -4.40 -15.34
C VAL A 564 11.29 -5.15 -16.67
N TYR A 565 11.44 -6.47 -16.61
CA TYR A 565 11.67 -7.32 -17.79
C TYR A 565 10.67 -7.10 -18.95
N GLU A 566 9.39 -6.82 -18.66
CA GLU A 566 8.37 -6.54 -19.69
C GLU A 566 8.62 -5.20 -20.40
N GLN A 567 9.14 -4.20 -19.66
CA GLN A 567 9.47 -2.89 -20.23
C GLN A 567 10.75 -2.92 -21.07
N LEU A 568 11.58 -3.94 -20.87
CA LEU A 568 12.84 -4.13 -21.61
C LEU A 568 12.69 -5.13 -22.77
N ASN A 569 11.61 -5.93 -22.83
CA ASN A 569 11.38 -6.89 -23.90
C ASN A 569 11.00 -6.17 -25.21
N PRO A 570 11.86 -6.17 -26.24
CA PRO A 570 11.62 -5.41 -27.47
C PRO A 570 10.55 -6.02 -28.36
N PHE A 571 10.03 -7.19 -28.02
CA PHE A 571 9.06 -7.88 -28.85
C PHE A 571 7.67 -7.27 -28.77
N PRO A 572 7.02 -6.92 -29.93
CA PRO A 572 5.71 -6.31 -29.92
C PRO A 572 4.61 -7.32 -29.54
N ARG A 573 3.79 -6.94 -28.57
CA ARG A 573 2.54 -7.59 -28.18
C ARG A 573 1.37 -6.81 -28.79
N TYR A 574 0.58 -7.44 -29.62
CA TYR A 574 -0.55 -6.79 -30.25
C TYR A 574 -1.75 -6.72 -29.28
N VAL A 575 -2.24 -5.51 -29.06
CA VAL A 575 -3.48 -5.24 -28.32
C VAL A 575 -4.68 -5.43 -29.21
N ASP A 576 -4.59 -4.81 -30.39
CA ASP A 576 -5.51 -5.00 -31.52
C ASP A 576 -4.78 -4.75 -32.85
N GLN A 577 -5.50 -4.62 -33.96
CA GLN A 577 -4.90 -4.37 -35.27
C GLN A 577 -4.29 -2.97 -35.46
N TYR A 578 -4.63 -2.01 -34.55
CA TYR A 578 -4.18 -0.62 -34.63
C TYR A 578 -3.25 -0.21 -33.49
N LEU A 579 -3.07 -1.08 -32.49
CA LEU A 579 -2.21 -0.81 -31.34
C LEU A 579 -1.39 -2.05 -30.96
N SER A 580 -0.08 -1.89 -30.90
CA SER A 580 0.84 -2.85 -30.31
C SER A 580 1.54 -2.27 -29.09
N GLU A 581 2.07 -3.12 -28.23
CA GLU A 581 2.91 -2.77 -27.09
C GLU A 581 4.26 -3.43 -27.25
N THR A 582 5.33 -2.67 -27.00
CA THR A 582 6.69 -3.16 -27.04
C THR A 582 7.49 -2.57 -25.90
N GLY A 583 8.43 -3.32 -25.33
CA GLY A 583 9.39 -2.76 -24.42
C GLY A 583 10.53 -2.06 -25.15
N ASN A 584 11.37 -1.38 -24.40
CA ASN A 584 12.54 -0.67 -24.90
C ASN A 584 13.79 -1.11 -24.12
N PRO A 585 14.68 -1.91 -24.71
CA PRO A 585 15.91 -2.38 -24.05
C PRO A 585 16.92 -1.26 -23.77
N SER A 586 16.73 -0.06 -24.34
CA SER A 586 17.59 1.11 -24.12
C SER A 586 17.18 1.93 -22.90
N LEU A 587 16.15 1.51 -22.14
CA LEU A 587 15.70 2.22 -20.98
C LEU A 587 16.78 2.32 -19.90
N ARG A 588 16.94 3.56 -19.40
CA ARG A 588 17.81 3.86 -18.27
C ARG A 588 16.97 3.92 -16.99
N PRO A 589 17.51 3.45 -15.85
CA PRO A 589 16.85 3.63 -14.56
C PRO A 589 16.65 5.11 -14.23
N GLN A 590 15.52 5.44 -13.66
CA GLN A 590 15.26 6.79 -13.15
C GLN A 590 15.69 6.91 -11.69
N PHE A 591 16.19 8.08 -11.31
CA PHE A 591 16.59 8.42 -9.95
C PHE A 591 15.72 9.53 -9.39
N THR A 592 15.19 9.31 -8.19
CA THR A 592 14.40 10.33 -7.49
C THR A 592 15.10 10.74 -6.20
N THR A 593 15.33 12.02 -6.02
CA THR A 593 15.75 12.63 -4.75
C THR A 593 14.51 13.24 -4.09
N ASN A 594 14.20 12.78 -2.88
CA ASN A 594 13.05 13.24 -2.11
C ASN A 594 13.51 14.08 -0.91
N TYR A 595 12.85 15.21 -0.71
CA TYR A 595 12.93 16.08 0.46
C TYR A 595 11.53 16.23 1.02
N GLU A 596 11.32 15.88 2.28
CA GLU A 596 10.00 15.93 2.91
C GLU A 596 10.07 16.51 4.31
N ALA A 597 9.18 17.46 4.61
CA ALA A 597 8.93 17.98 5.93
C ALA A 597 7.53 17.55 6.38
N ASN A 598 7.41 17.04 7.61
CA ASN A 598 6.17 16.51 8.16
C ASN A 598 5.90 17.02 9.56
N ILE A 599 4.61 17.05 9.91
CA ILE A 599 4.11 17.27 11.26
C ILE A 599 3.16 16.12 11.60
N SER A 600 3.35 15.50 12.76
CA SER A 600 2.45 14.49 13.33
C SER A 600 1.95 14.92 14.70
N VAL A 601 0.79 14.43 15.09
CA VAL A 601 0.20 14.57 16.42
C VAL A 601 0.07 13.19 17.02
N ASP A 602 0.82 12.90 18.08
CA ASP A 602 1.08 11.55 18.58
C ASP A 602 1.52 10.65 17.40
N ASP A 603 0.86 9.50 17.25
CA ASP A 603 1.11 8.55 16.15
C ASP A 603 0.28 8.85 14.88
N ARG A 604 -0.22 10.08 14.67
CA ARG A 604 -1.09 10.43 13.54
C ARG A 604 -0.42 11.46 12.65
N PRO A 605 -0.22 11.17 11.36
CA PRO A 605 0.27 12.16 10.41
C PRO A 605 -0.78 13.29 10.28
N LEU A 606 -0.34 14.54 10.34
CA LEU A 606 -1.22 15.70 10.18
C LEU A 606 -0.96 16.43 8.88
N LEU A 607 0.30 16.78 8.63
CA LEU A 607 0.70 17.59 7.49
C LEU A 607 2.04 17.13 6.94
N ALA A 608 2.18 17.07 5.62
CA ALA A 608 3.46 16.88 4.94
C ALA A 608 3.57 17.76 3.72
N ILE A 609 4.76 18.28 3.49
CA ILE A 609 5.14 19.02 2.29
C ILE A 609 6.43 18.39 1.77
N GLY A 610 6.52 18.14 0.47
CA GLY A 610 7.73 17.53 -0.09
C GLY A 610 7.99 17.90 -1.53
N ILE A 611 9.23 17.59 -1.94
CA ILE A 611 9.72 17.76 -3.30
C ILE A 611 10.34 16.44 -3.74
N ASN A 612 9.95 15.96 -4.91
CA ASN A 612 10.60 14.87 -5.64
C ASN A 612 11.30 15.45 -6.86
N ASP A 613 12.62 15.30 -6.94
CA ASP A 613 13.41 15.63 -8.12
C ASP A 613 13.84 14.34 -8.82
N THR A 614 13.21 14.05 -9.96
CA THR A 614 13.38 12.81 -10.72
C THR A 614 14.13 13.08 -12.01
N LYS A 615 15.24 12.35 -12.22
CA LYS A 615 16.06 12.37 -13.43
C LYS A 615 15.85 11.08 -14.23
N ASP A 616 16.03 11.18 -15.54
CA ASP A 616 15.85 10.07 -16.49
C ASP A 616 14.47 9.38 -16.34
N ILE A 617 13.41 10.20 -16.12
CA ILE A 617 12.08 9.64 -15.94
C ILE A 617 11.69 8.86 -17.19
N PHE A 618 11.36 7.59 -17.02
CA PHE A 618 10.78 6.77 -18.07
C PHE A 618 9.29 6.55 -17.80
N THR A 619 8.54 6.59 -18.88
CA THR A 619 7.08 6.46 -18.80
C THR A 619 6.56 5.77 -20.06
N ASN A 620 5.32 5.33 -19.98
CA ASN A 620 4.59 4.76 -21.08
C ASN A 620 4.22 5.85 -22.08
N VAL A 621 4.59 5.66 -23.35
CA VAL A 621 4.37 6.60 -24.46
C VAL A 621 3.74 5.87 -25.64
N ILE A 622 3.02 6.61 -26.47
CA ILE A 622 2.41 6.07 -27.69
C ILE A 622 3.01 6.81 -28.87
N TYR A 623 3.61 6.07 -29.77
CA TYR A 623 4.11 6.58 -31.05
C TYR A 623 3.21 6.11 -32.19
N GLN A 624 2.99 6.96 -33.14
CA GLN A 624 2.37 6.58 -34.38
C GLN A 624 3.39 5.84 -35.26
N ALA A 625 3.00 4.72 -35.86
CA ALA A 625 3.93 3.92 -36.67
C ALA A 625 4.35 4.64 -37.95
N ASP A 626 3.42 5.40 -38.55
CA ASP A 626 3.58 6.21 -39.77
C ASP A 626 2.55 7.35 -39.74
N SER A 627 2.88 8.51 -40.31
CA SER A 627 2.02 9.69 -40.37
C SER A 627 0.69 9.48 -41.11
N SER A 628 0.60 8.45 -41.93
CA SER A 628 -0.60 8.08 -42.72
C SER A 628 -1.29 6.83 -42.19
N SER A 629 -0.67 6.07 -41.32
CA SER A 629 -1.17 4.80 -40.78
C SER A 629 -2.02 4.97 -39.53
N ALA A 630 -3.11 4.22 -39.44
CA ALA A 630 -3.85 4.09 -38.18
C ALA A 630 -3.11 3.25 -37.11
N GLN A 631 -1.99 2.63 -37.44
CA GLN A 631 -1.21 1.82 -36.50
C GLN A 631 -0.39 2.71 -35.57
N ALA A 632 -0.40 2.36 -34.31
CA ALA A 632 0.43 2.97 -33.27
C ALA A 632 1.08 1.88 -32.43
N TYR A 633 2.17 2.23 -31.75
CA TYR A 633 2.75 1.35 -30.76
C TYR A 633 2.97 2.09 -29.43
N ARG A 634 2.65 1.41 -28.39
CA ARG A 634 2.88 1.86 -27.02
C ARG A 634 4.18 1.26 -26.52
N THR A 635 5.06 2.09 -26.01
CA THR A 635 6.35 1.67 -25.46
C THR A 635 6.71 2.47 -24.22
N TYR A 636 7.90 2.28 -23.70
CA TYR A 636 8.48 3.08 -22.63
C TYR A 636 9.66 3.88 -23.17
N ASP A 637 9.81 5.12 -22.71
CA ASP A 637 10.95 5.93 -23.08
C ASP A 637 11.38 6.88 -21.96
N ASN A 638 12.68 7.24 -21.94
CA ASN A 638 13.24 8.20 -21.00
C ASN A 638 13.09 9.62 -21.56
N LEU A 639 12.13 10.39 -21.07
CA LEU A 639 11.72 11.66 -21.68
C LEU A 639 12.30 12.92 -21.03
N GLY A 640 13.14 12.76 -20.00
CA GLY A 640 13.76 13.91 -19.36
C GLY A 640 13.68 13.89 -17.85
N LYS A 641 13.31 15.04 -17.25
CA LYS A 641 13.28 15.26 -15.80
C LYS A 641 11.89 15.69 -15.36
N ASN A 642 11.52 15.33 -14.12
CA ASN A 642 10.31 15.82 -13.49
C ASN A 642 10.64 16.35 -12.10
N LYS A 643 10.21 17.57 -11.80
CA LYS A 643 10.21 18.12 -10.45
C LYS A 643 8.76 18.18 -9.97
N GLU A 644 8.45 17.34 -8.99
CA GLU A 644 7.14 17.29 -8.35
C GLU A 644 7.23 17.91 -6.97
N TRP A 645 6.33 18.80 -6.61
CA TRP A 645 6.12 19.14 -5.23
C TRP A 645 4.69 18.81 -4.82
N TYR A 646 4.57 18.41 -3.58
CA TYR A 646 3.33 17.90 -3.05
C TYR A 646 3.06 18.41 -1.64
N PHE A 647 1.77 18.46 -1.35
CA PHE A 647 1.21 18.77 -0.06
C PHE A 647 0.25 17.64 0.34
N ARG A 648 0.26 17.26 1.60
CA ARG A 648 -0.69 16.31 2.18
C ARG A 648 -1.18 16.82 3.51
N GLY A 649 -2.49 16.77 3.72
CA GLY A 649 -3.15 16.97 5.00
C GLY A 649 -3.95 15.74 5.37
N LEU A 650 -3.91 15.34 6.64
CA LEU A 650 -4.72 14.27 7.19
C LEU A 650 -5.34 14.75 8.49
N GLY A 651 -6.67 14.82 8.52
CA GLY A 651 -7.44 15.08 9.72
C GLY A 651 -8.09 13.80 10.22
N ALA A 652 -7.73 13.36 11.43
CA ALA A 652 -8.40 12.26 12.10
C ALA A 652 -8.93 12.76 13.44
N ILE A 653 -10.25 12.72 13.63
CA ILE A 653 -10.83 13.03 14.93
C ILE A 653 -10.76 11.75 15.78
N PRO A 654 -10.18 11.81 16.99
CA PRO A 654 -10.18 10.69 17.92
C PRO A 654 -11.61 10.16 18.09
N PRO A 655 -11.77 8.83 18.19
CA PRO A 655 -13.10 8.26 18.29
C PRO A 655 -13.80 8.80 19.53
N GLY A 656 -14.85 9.57 19.32
CA GLY A 656 -15.91 9.63 20.29
C GLY A 656 -16.42 8.19 20.45
N LYS A 657 -17.09 7.86 21.54
CA LYS A 657 -17.54 6.48 21.81
C LYS A 657 -18.34 5.85 20.66
N LYS A 658 -18.92 6.64 19.76
CA LYS A 658 -19.82 6.16 18.69
C LYS A 658 -19.37 6.51 17.27
N TYR A 659 -18.67 7.61 17.06
CA TYR A 659 -18.33 8.11 15.72
C TYR A 659 -16.85 8.45 15.60
N PHE A 660 -16.26 8.03 14.48
CA PHE A 660 -14.87 8.27 14.11
C PHE A 660 -14.80 8.60 12.61
N PHE A 661 -13.99 9.58 12.24
CA PHE A 661 -13.74 9.86 10.83
C PHE A 661 -12.28 10.24 10.55
N VAL A 662 -11.86 9.99 9.32
CA VAL A 662 -10.59 10.43 8.74
C VAL A 662 -10.92 11.18 7.45
N LEU A 663 -10.37 12.38 7.32
CA LEU A 663 -10.39 13.15 6.10
C LEU A 663 -8.95 13.36 5.64
N GLY A 664 -8.70 13.19 4.35
CA GLY A 664 -7.39 13.44 3.78
C GLY A 664 -7.49 14.27 2.53
N ILE A 665 -6.50 15.12 2.35
CA ILE A 665 -6.31 15.97 1.20
C ILE A 665 -4.89 15.81 0.68
N GLN A 666 -4.73 15.71 -0.60
CA GLN A 666 -3.44 15.64 -1.27
C GLN A 666 -3.45 16.54 -2.51
N TYR A 667 -2.38 17.26 -2.69
CA TYR A 667 -2.10 18.02 -3.90
C TYR A 667 -0.72 17.66 -4.44
N ASN A 668 -0.64 17.38 -5.72
CA ASN A 668 0.61 17.13 -6.43
C ASN A 668 0.70 18.09 -7.61
N HIS A 669 1.84 18.71 -7.80
CA HIS A 669 2.13 19.58 -8.94
C HIS A 669 3.43 19.15 -9.61
N ASN A 670 3.38 18.88 -10.90
CA ASN A 670 4.46 18.36 -11.70
C ASN A 670 4.99 19.39 -12.67
N PHE A 671 6.31 19.46 -12.80
CA PHE A 671 7.02 20.27 -13.76
C PHE A 671 7.92 19.36 -14.59
N TYR A 672 7.42 18.91 -15.72
CA TYR A 672 8.22 18.15 -16.68
C TYR A 672 9.12 19.07 -17.48
N ASN A 673 10.33 18.59 -17.74
CA ASN A 673 11.29 19.20 -18.64
C ASN A 673 11.95 18.10 -19.47
N GLY A 674 11.51 17.93 -20.70
CA GLY A 674 11.95 16.88 -21.59
C GLY A 674 11.46 17.12 -23.02
N MET A 675 11.69 16.13 -23.87
CA MET A 675 11.33 16.15 -25.29
C MET A 675 10.54 14.88 -25.62
N TYR A 676 9.58 15.02 -26.53
CA TYR A 676 8.84 13.93 -27.13
C TYR A 676 8.61 14.23 -28.61
N GLU A 677 9.02 13.33 -29.50
CA GLU A 677 8.97 13.52 -30.97
C GLU A 677 9.56 14.84 -31.46
N GLY A 678 10.63 15.33 -30.81
CA GLY A 678 11.29 16.58 -31.16
C GLY A 678 10.63 17.84 -30.57
N GLU A 679 9.46 17.71 -29.91
CA GLU A 679 8.74 18.81 -29.29
C GLU A 679 8.93 18.84 -27.77
N PRO A 680 8.97 20.05 -27.15
CA PRO A 680 9.06 20.16 -25.70
C PRO A 680 7.86 19.56 -24.98
N LEU A 681 8.11 18.71 -23.96
CA LEU A 681 7.10 18.25 -23.04
C LEU A 681 6.80 19.32 -21.99
N LEU A 682 5.62 19.92 -22.07
CA LEU A 682 5.20 21.00 -21.20
C LEU A 682 4.00 20.59 -20.33
N PHE A 683 4.25 19.70 -19.36
CA PHE A 683 3.23 19.38 -18.39
C PHE A 683 3.43 20.22 -17.12
N LYS A 684 2.46 21.08 -16.79
CA LYS A 684 2.42 21.88 -15.56
C LYS A 684 1.02 21.79 -14.99
N LYS A 685 0.62 20.60 -14.54
CA LYS A 685 -0.71 20.42 -13.96
C LYS A 685 -0.63 19.95 -12.52
N GLY A 686 -1.49 20.51 -11.69
CA GLY A 686 -1.73 20.07 -10.34
C GLY A 686 -2.96 19.16 -10.27
N THR A 687 -2.92 18.20 -9.35
CA THR A 687 -4.00 17.26 -9.10
C THR A 687 -4.37 17.30 -7.63
N TRP A 688 -5.63 17.53 -7.32
CA TRP A 688 -6.18 17.38 -5.99
C TRP A 688 -6.80 16.00 -5.83
N THR A 689 -6.52 15.35 -4.71
CA THR A 689 -7.18 14.10 -4.31
C THR A 689 -7.69 14.27 -2.87
N PHE A 690 -8.96 13.97 -2.66
CA PHE A 690 -9.59 13.93 -1.35
C PHE A 690 -9.99 12.49 -1.06
N PHE A 691 -9.82 12.08 0.17
CA PHE A 691 -10.35 10.81 0.63
C PHE A 691 -11.03 10.96 1.98
N THR A 692 -11.99 10.10 2.24
CA THR A 692 -12.76 10.11 3.47
C THR A 692 -13.00 8.70 3.96
N TYR A 693 -13.03 8.56 5.29
CA TYR A 693 -13.45 7.34 5.95
C TYR A 693 -14.28 7.73 7.18
N HIS A 694 -15.47 7.18 7.28
CA HIS A 694 -16.39 7.37 8.42
C HIS A 694 -16.77 6.03 9.00
N SER A 695 -16.86 5.96 10.31
CA SER A 695 -17.28 4.78 11.06
C SER A 695 -18.23 5.21 12.16
N LEU A 696 -19.47 4.75 12.10
CA LEU A 696 -20.53 5.03 13.06
C LEU A 696 -20.98 3.74 13.72
N LYS A 697 -20.81 3.64 15.03
CA LYS A 697 -21.43 2.58 15.83
C LYS A 697 -22.90 2.93 16.08
N ILE A 698 -23.80 2.22 15.42
CA ILE A 698 -25.25 2.36 15.61
C ILE A 698 -25.62 1.85 17.01
N ASP A 699 -25.12 0.66 17.34
CA ASP A 699 -25.24 0.04 18.66
C ASP A 699 -23.97 -0.77 19.01
N LYS A 700 -24.00 -1.56 20.09
CA LYS A 700 -22.85 -2.39 20.52
C LYS A 700 -22.47 -3.49 19.52
N ARG A 701 -23.36 -3.83 18.58
CA ARG A 701 -23.23 -4.96 17.63
C ARG A 701 -23.28 -4.53 16.18
N SER A 702 -23.64 -3.29 15.91
CA SER A 702 -23.85 -2.79 14.53
C SER A 702 -22.97 -1.57 14.28
N GLN A 703 -22.29 -1.58 13.15
CA GLN A 703 -21.41 -0.51 12.70
C GLN A 703 -21.67 -0.18 11.23
N LEU A 704 -21.85 1.09 10.93
CA LEU A 704 -21.91 1.64 9.58
C LEU A 704 -20.53 2.22 9.22
N THR A 705 -20.07 1.90 8.02
CA THR A 705 -18.84 2.46 7.47
C THR A 705 -19.14 3.13 6.13
N LEU A 706 -18.59 4.31 5.92
CA LEU A 706 -18.57 5.03 4.65
C LEU A 706 -17.13 5.37 4.31
N ASN A 707 -16.68 5.05 3.11
CA ASN A 707 -15.34 5.43 2.66
C ASN A 707 -15.34 5.76 1.17
N GLY A 708 -14.47 6.64 0.76
CA GLY A 708 -14.36 7.02 -0.64
C GLY A 708 -13.23 7.97 -0.91
N PHE A 709 -13.05 8.23 -2.19
CA PHE A 709 -12.12 9.24 -2.68
C PHE A 709 -12.73 9.99 -3.86
N ILE A 710 -12.23 11.20 -4.10
CA ILE A 710 -12.43 11.95 -5.33
C ILE A 710 -11.09 12.55 -5.76
N ARG A 711 -10.76 12.41 -7.03
CA ARG A 711 -9.63 13.03 -7.69
C ARG A 711 -10.14 14.04 -8.67
N PHE A 712 -9.77 15.29 -8.49
CA PHE A 712 -10.10 16.36 -9.42
C PHE A 712 -9.05 16.44 -10.51
N ASN A 713 -9.49 16.75 -11.70
CA ASN A 713 -8.74 16.90 -12.95
C ASN A 713 -7.23 16.82 -12.76
N GLY A 714 -6.55 16.04 -13.52
CA GLY A 714 -5.12 15.89 -13.28
C GLY A 714 -4.43 15.25 -14.45
N GLN A 715 -3.16 15.04 -14.24
CA GLN A 715 -2.31 14.33 -15.18
C GLN A 715 -1.79 13.06 -14.55
N GLN A 716 -1.80 11.99 -15.32
CA GLN A 716 -1.16 10.74 -14.97
C GLN A 716 -0.31 10.30 -16.16
N GLN A 717 1.02 10.33 -15.99
CA GLN A 717 1.94 10.13 -17.11
C GLN A 717 1.61 11.10 -18.26
N PHE A 718 1.32 10.62 -19.47
CA PHE A 718 0.91 11.41 -20.64
C PHE A 718 -0.58 11.73 -20.71
N TYR A 719 -1.39 11.09 -19.87
CA TYR A 719 -2.84 11.24 -19.91
C TYR A 719 -3.30 12.42 -19.08
N GLU A 720 -4.12 13.26 -19.65
CA GLU A 720 -4.96 14.18 -18.89
C GLU A 720 -6.24 13.44 -18.49
N LEU A 721 -6.56 13.43 -17.22
CA LEU A 721 -7.73 12.76 -16.67
C LEU A 721 -8.76 13.79 -16.21
N THR A 722 -10.03 13.55 -16.47
CA THR A 722 -11.12 14.32 -15.83
C THR A 722 -11.30 13.88 -14.38
N SER A 723 -12.14 14.59 -13.64
CA SER A 723 -12.47 14.24 -12.26
C SER A 723 -13.23 12.93 -12.19
N PHE A 724 -12.84 12.07 -11.23
CA PHE A 724 -13.50 10.80 -10.95
C PHE A 724 -13.35 10.45 -9.48
N GLY A 725 -14.17 9.52 -8.99
CA GLY A 725 -14.11 9.09 -7.61
C GLY A 725 -15.00 7.89 -7.34
N SER A 726 -14.96 7.39 -6.13
CA SER A 726 -15.78 6.29 -5.67
C SER A 726 -16.23 6.53 -4.24
N LEU A 727 -17.49 6.25 -3.94
CA LEU A 727 -18.04 6.24 -2.59
C LEU A 727 -18.61 4.85 -2.29
N ASN A 728 -18.15 4.25 -1.18
CA ASN A 728 -18.52 2.91 -0.75
C ASN A 728 -19.17 2.99 0.63
N THR A 729 -20.14 2.12 0.89
CA THR A 729 -20.74 1.98 2.22
C THR A 729 -20.84 0.52 2.61
N SER A 730 -20.78 0.26 3.91
CA SER A 730 -21.08 -1.06 4.45
C SER A 730 -21.69 -0.96 5.84
N ILE A 731 -22.57 -1.88 6.16
CA ILE A 731 -23.11 -2.09 7.49
C ILE A 731 -22.80 -3.52 7.92
N ASN A 732 -22.15 -3.66 9.06
CA ASN A 732 -21.91 -4.96 9.67
C ASN A 732 -22.72 -5.10 10.97
N ARG A 733 -23.14 -6.31 11.24
CA ARG A 733 -23.83 -6.68 12.48
C ARG A 733 -23.31 -7.99 13.03
N GLU A 734 -23.05 -8.01 14.32
CA GLU A 734 -22.56 -9.16 15.08
C GLU A 734 -23.71 -9.90 15.74
N PHE A 735 -23.74 -11.23 15.57
CA PHE A 735 -24.71 -12.15 16.17
C PHE A 735 -24.01 -13.20 17.04
N PHE A 736 -24.75 -13.89 17.90
CA PHE A 736 -24.26 -15.01 18.71
C PHE A 736 -22.95 -14.72 19.47
N LYS A 737 -22.90 -13.60 20.21
CA LYS A 737 -21.73 -13.17 20.97
C LYS A 737 -20.47 -13.06 20.06
N GLN A 738 -20.58 -12.38 18.92
CA GLN A 738 -19.53 -12.14 17.93
C GLN A 738 -19.08 -13.38 17.13
N LYS A 739 -19.80 -14.50 17.23
CA LYS A 739 -19.47 -15.69 16.42
C LYS A 739 -19.85 -15.52 14.96
N LEU A 740 -20.99 -14.91 14.65
CA LEU A 740 -21.43 -14.63 13.30
C LEU A 740 -21.42 -13.13 13.03
N ILE A 741 -20.78 -12.72 11.96
CA ILE A 741 -20.76 -11.35 11.46
C ILE A 741 -21.41 -11.37 10.08
N VAL A 742 -22.44 -10.54 9.91
CA VAL A 742 -23.10 -10.30 8.63
C VAL A 742 -22.74 -8.90 8.17
N THR A 743 -22.26 -8.76 6.94
CA THR A 743 -21.91 -7.47 6.34
C THR A 743 -22.69 -7.31 5.04
N LEU A 744 -23.44 -6.21 4.94
CA LEU A 744 -24.00 -5.72 3.68
C LEU A 744 -23.12 -4.58 3.18
N SER A 745 -22.83 -4.56 1.91
CA SER A 745 -21.96 -3.53 1.32
C SER A 745 -22.48 -3.05 -0.02
N MET A 746 -22.20 -1.80 -0.35
CA MET A 746 -22.42 -1.23 -1.67
C MET A 746 -21.17 -0.43 -2.07
N ASN A 747 -20.53 -0.88 -3.14
CA ASN A 747 -19.35 -0.22 -3.71
C ASN A 747 -19.79 0.73 -4.82
N ASP A 748 -19.06 1.85 -4.97
CA ASP A 748 -19.25 2.88 -6.00
C ASP A 748 -20.74 3.26 -6.18
N ILE A 749 -21.37 3.71 -5.09
CA ILE A 749 -22.81 3.98 -4.99
C ILE A 749 -23.31 4.81 -6.17
N PHE A 750 -22.55 5.82 -6.59
CA PHE A 750 -22.92 6.77 -7.66
C PHE A 750 -22.42 6.37 -9.04
N ALA A 751 -21.69 5.24 -9.19
CA ALA A 751 -21.05 4.80 -10.44
C ALA A 751 -20.16 5.92 -11.05
N THR A 752 -19.38 6.60 -10.20
CA THR A 752 -18.53 7.73 -10.57
C THR A 752 -17.06 7.35 -10.80
N ASN A 753 -16.70 6.08 -10.62
CA ASN A 753 -15.35 5.59 -10.92
C ASN A 753 -15.19 5.32 -12.43
N LYS A 754 -15.26 6.40 -13.21
CA LYS A 754 -15.11 6.42 -14.68
C LYS A 754 -14.01 7.37 -15.05
N ASN A 755 -13.01 6.90 -15.80
CA ASN A 755 -11.90 7.73 -16.24
C ASN A 755 -12.10 8.18 -17.68
N ASN A 756 -12.38 9.46 -17.87
CA ASN A 756 -12.22 10.07 -19.18
C ASN A 756 -10.77 10.55 -19.30
N PHE A 757 -10.14 10.25 -20.39
CA PHE A 757 -8.75 10.62 -20.67
C PHE A 757 -8.60 11.34 -21.99
N SER A 758 -7.56 12.13 -22.10
CA SER A 758 -7.09 12.69 -23.37
C SER A 758 -5.57 12.72 -23.41
N ILE A 759 -5.03 12.57 -24.61
CA ILE A 759 -3.60 12.69 -24.92
C ILE A 759 -3.50 13.64 -26.08
N ARG A 760 -2.75 14.73 -25.93
CA ARG A 760 -2.43 15.68 -27.02
C ARG A 760 -0.96 15.99 -26.94
N GLN A 761 -0.16 15.12 -27.54
CA GLN A 761 1.30 15.19 -27.47
C GLN A 761 1.91 14.67 -28.77
N GLY A 762 2.82 15.44 -29.37
CA GLY A 762 3.47 15.07 -30.61
C GLY A 762 2.44 14.71 -31.70
N SER A 763 2.63 13.57 -32.33
CA SER A 763 1.75 13.04 -33.38
C SER A 763 0.44 12.44 -32.86
N ILE A 764 0.24 12.31 -31.55
CA ILE A 764 -0.93 11.65 -30.96
C ILE A 764 -1.96 12.68 -30.47
N ASP A 765 -3.15 12.62 -31.04
CA ASP A 765 -4.37 13.28 -30.55
C ASP A 765 -5.44 12.20 -30.32
N ALA A 766 -5.65 11.84 -29.06
CA ALA A 766 -6.59 10.81 -28.67
C ALA A 766 -7.37 11.20 -27.41
N SER A 767 -8.62 10.81 -27.38
CA SER A 767 -9.48 10.94 -26.20
C SER A 767 -10.36 9.71 -26.05
N GLY A 768 -10.87 9.52 -24.84
CA GLY A 768 -11.73 8.38 -24.59
C GLY A 768 -12.16 8.25 -23.14
N PHE A 769 -12.79 7.14 -22.83
CA PHE A 769 -13.13 6.78 -21.47
C PHE A 769 -12.90 5.29 -21.22
N ARG A 770 -12.63 5.01 -19.96
CA ARG A 770 -12.44 3.65 -19.46
C ARG A 770 -13.25 3.47 -18.19
N TYR A 771 -14.07 2.43 -18.12
CA TYR A 771 -14.77 2.06 -16.91
C TYR A 771 -14.94 0.56 -16.78
N SER A 772 -15.10 0.09 -15.55
CA SER A 772 -15.26 -1.31 -15.21
C SER A 772 -16.45 -1.53 -14.27
N ASP A 773 -16.73 -2.77 -13.93
CA ASP A 773 -17.86 -3.18 -13.08
C ASP A 773 -17.60 -2.84 -11.62
N THR A 774 -17.62 -1.54 -11.27
CA THR A 774 -17.26 -1.01 -9.94
C THR A 774 -18.47 -0.92 -9.00
N ARG A 775 -19.68 -0.66 -9.54
CA ARG A 775 -20.90 -0.56 -8.71
C ARG A 775 -21.43 -1.95 -8.37
N ARG A 776 -21.24 -2.37 -7.11
CA ARG A 776 -21.58 -3.71 -6.65
C ARG A 776 -22.27 -3.67 -5.29
N PHE A 777 -23.37 -4.43 -5.16
CA PHE A 777 -23.98 -4.78 -3.89
C PHE A 777 -23.40 -6.11 -3.40
N GLY A 778 -23.14 -6.25 -2.09
CA GLY A 778 -22.55 -7.46 -1.54
C GLY A 778 -23.10 -7.86 -0.18
N ILE A 779 -23.11 -9.19 0.05
CA ILE A 779 -23.41 -9.82 1.33
C ILE A 779 -22.24 -10.73 1.70
N ASN A 780 -21.66 -10.52 2.88
CA ASN A 780 -20.61 -11.36 3.42
C ASN A 780 -21.03 -11.92 4.78
N LEU A 781 -20.82 -13.22 4.96
CA LEU A 781 -21.08 -13.96 6.20
C LEU A 781 -19.75 -14.48 6.73
N ARG A 782 -19.43 -14.20 7.98
CA ARG A 782 -18.23 -14.70 8.64
C ARG A 782 -18.60 -15.38 9.96
N TYR A 783 -18.30 -16.67 10.07
CA TYR A 783 -18.46 -17.43 11.30
C TYR A 783 -17.11 -17.71 11.95
N ASN A 784 -16.93 -17.23 13.19
CA ASN A 784 -15.72 -17.41 13.98
C ASN A 784 -15.93 -18.54 15.00
N PHE A 785 -14.92 -19.42 15.14
CA PHE A 785 -14.95 -20.53 16.10
C PHE A 785 -13.59 -20.69 16.81
N GLY A 786 -13.57 -21.48 17.91
CA GLY A 786 -12.38 -21.84 18.66
C GLY A 786 -12.30 -21.18 20.04
N ILE A 787 -11.30 -21.59 20.81
CA ILE A 787 -11.11 -21.18 22.19
C ILE A 787 -10.41 -19.82 22.20
N LYS A 788 -11.06 -18.81 22.80
CA LYS A 788 -10.41 -17.52 23.12
C LYS A 788 -9.78 -17.64 24.48
N LYS A 789 -8.51 -18.06 24.59
CA LYS A 789 -7.71 -17.81 25.79
C LYS A 789 -7.21 -16.38 25.75
N ARG A 790 -7.16 -15.74 26.95
CA ARG A 790 -6.67 -14.38 27.16
C ARG A 790 -5.25 -14.27 26.59
N GLU A 791 -4.98 -13.26 25.77
CA GLU A 791 -3.62 -12.95 25.32
C GLU A 791 -2.79 -12.57 26.54
N GLU A 792 -1.84 -13.41 26.96
CA GLU A 792 -0.63 -12.91 27.57
C GLU A 792 0.15 -12.21 26.45
N ASN A 793 0.61 -10.97 26.73
CA ASN A 793 1.33 -10.11 25.77
C ASN A 793 2.72 -10.68 25.40
N ASN A 794 2.76 -11.88 24.87
CA ASN A 794 3.93 -12.42 24.23
C ASN A 794 3.79 -12.14 22.73
N ASN A 795 4.28 -10.97 22.31
CA ASN A 795 4.47 -10.63 20.92
C ASN A 795 5.50 -11.60 20.31
N ILE A 796 5.05 -12.77 19.91
CA ILE A 796 5.88 -13.80 19.27
C ILE A 796 6.38 -13.34 17.90
N PHE A 797 5.71 -12.34 17.32
CA PHE A 797 6.13 -11.65 16.08
C PHE A 797 6.33 -10.17 16.40
N ASN A 798 7.44 -9.84 17.04
CA ASN A 798 7.91 -8.47 17.14
C ASN A 798 8.36 -7.98 15.76
N VAL A 799 7.38 -7.57 14.95
CA VAL A 799 7.62 -6.42 14.11
C VAL A 799 7.44 -5.23 15.05
N GLU A 800 8.47 -4.46 15.23
CA GLU A 800 8.61 -3.32 16.15
C GLU A 800 7.28 -2.68 16.52
N SER A 801 6.85 -2.89 17.77
CA SER A 801 5.95 -1.93 18.38
C SER A 801 6.72 -0.61 18.42
N PRO A 802 6.14 0.53 18.03
CA PRO A 802 6.79 1.81 18.24
C PRO A 802 7.17 1.90 19.73
N GLU A 803 8.46 2.02 20.02
CA GLU A 803 8.94 2.27 21.36
C GLU A 803 8.21 3.51 21.83
N LYS A 804 7.40 3.37 22.85
CA LYS A 804 7.01 4.52 23.66
C LYS A 804 8.33 5.11 24.16
N SER A 805 8.70 6.25 23.62
CA SER A 805 9.81 7.04 24.15
C SER A 805 9.49 7.37 25.59
N ASN A 806 10.10 6.66 26.53
CA ASN A 806 10.24 7.13 27.91
C ASN A 806 11.33 8.20 27.98
#